data_28bcd1c0bc3d13892a3d7b3c2c456006
#
_entry.id   28bcd1c0bc3d13892a3d7b3c2c456006
#
_cell.length_a   1.000
_cell.length_b   1.000
_cell.length_c   1.000
_cell.angle_alpha   90.00
_cell.angle_beta   90.00
_cell.angle_gamma   90.00
#
_symmetry.space_group_name_H-M   'P 1'
#
loop_
_entity.id
_entity.type
_entity.pdbx_description
1 polymer ?
#
loop_
_entity_poly.entity_id
_entity_poly.type
_entity_poly.pdbx_seq_one_letter_code
_entity_poly.pdbx_strand_id
1 'polypeptide(L)'
;MKHVIKSLSALLVLGAADIMAADGQSNDAFNKEFMEEVIVSGGKEGARTMSGSAYVLDKADLEQFDFSDLNKVLSTIPGVYIRQEDGFGLRPNIGLRGVTSERSQKITLMEDGILITPAPYSAPAAYYMPNVSRMSTVEVVKGPATIKYGPNNVGGSVNLVTPAIPDERTGFVDLGAGNDGYEKYQVFFGDRIGDFGYWIDGLRFGSDGFKELDTDGDTGFERNDINAKMQWVPDDLLGVPQRFILKAGYADENSDETYLGLTQQDFDNNPLRRYAASQLDNFDSEHWLVNLDHGLYLSESLTIGTQIYWNSFKRSWNKLDGFVAGPSLNTILEQPDLFPRQVDIIRGDINSNLVATDTLDVTDNDRKYESAGIQVAADYAIDYGAFAHNIEAGLRYHYDSIDRDHFSRSYLMSDSDMVTDGIERGNKTLNDADTEAVATYLRDTVDWQDWKFNVGLRYEYIDSHFNDELNSRQSRNSQSLLAPGAGVFWQYTDQLGFLLGINKGFSPTGASASSNVDAEEAINFEYGLRYDTEVLQAQVIGFFSDYDNLIGRCRASDSGCEVGEEFNGGEVQIAGVEVYGNYLLNAGGAVEFPVNVSYTHTESSFQTSFNSSFSQWGNVKQGDSLPYLPENIGRIQLGAEANKWEAFVAVSYQGEMRDQAGRGSFDDVIHTDEYTTLDLSLLWRPSDAWLVQFTVDNVTEEEAIVSWRPFGARPNSPRLYRGRVRYTF
;
A
#
# COMPACT_ATOMS: atom_id res chain seq x y z
N MET A 1 -15.93 20.84 17.22
CA MET A 1 -16.02 19.78 18.23
C MET A 1 -17.21 19.86 19.21
N LYS A 2 -17.58 20.99 19.82
CA LYS A 2 -18.68 21.05 20.80
C LYS A 2 -20.12 21.02 20.24
N HIS A 3 -20.34 21.28 18.97
CA HIS A 3 -21.69 21.28 18.35
C HIS A 3 -22.05 19.97 17.63
N VAL A 4 -21.10 19.21 17.12
CA VAL A 4 -21.32 17.95 16.40
C VAL A 4 -21.66 16.79 17.35
N ILE A 5 -21.07 16.76 18.55
CA ILE A 5 -21.33 15.70 19.56
C ILE A 5 -22.78 15.73 20.08
N LYS A 6 -23.44 16.89 20.09
CA LYS A 6 -24.84 17.00 20.54
C LYS A 6 -25.86 16.51 19.51
N SER A 7 -25.54 16.49 18.23
CA SER A 7 -26.44 16.04 17.17
C SER A 7 -26.40 14.52 16.94
N LEU A 8 -25.26 13.87 17.19
CA LEU A 8 -25.13 12.41 17.06
C LEU A 8 -25.86 11.63 18.18
N SER A 9 -25.93 12.20 19.39
CA SER A 9 -26.63 11.54 20.52
C SER A 9 -28.15 11.46 20.36
N ALA A 10 -28.74 12.25 19.47
CA ALA A 10 -30.18 12.30 19.27
C ALA A 10 -30.70 11.32 18.21
N LEU A 11 -29.86 10.86 17.27
CA LEU A 11 -30.28 9.91 16.21
C LEU A 11 -30.22 8.44 16.64
N LEU A 12 -29.40 8.10 17.64
CA LEU A 12 -29.24 6.73 18.13
C LEU A 12 -30.31 6.26 19.11
N VAL A 13 -31.16 7.16 19.63
CA VAL A 13 -32.14 6.84 20.67
C VAL A 13 -33.55 6.55 20.14
N LEU A 14 -33.86 6.89 18.89
CA LEU A 14 -35.23 6.78 18.35
C LEU A 14 -35.60 5.45 17.70
N GLY A 15 -34.67 4.48 17.59
CA GLY A 15 -34.92 3.15 16.99
C GLY A 15 -35.02 1.98 17.95
N ALA A 16 -34.69 2.15 19.23
CA ALA A 16 -34.45 1.03 20.17
C ALA A 16 -35.65 0.66 21.09
N ALA A 17 -36.81 1.25 20.89
CA ALA A 17 -37.90 1.13 21.88
C ALA A 17 -38.90 -0.03 21.70
N ASP A 18 -38.87 -0.78 20.58
CA ASP A 18 -39.87 -1.82 20.30
C ASP A 18 -39.33 -3.26 20.08
N ILE A 19 -38.06 -3.56 20.43
CA ILE A 19 -37.46 -4.90 20.20
C ILE A 19 -37.05 -5.57 21.55
N MET A 20 -37.79 -5.39 22.58
CA MET A 20 -37.61 -6.15 23.83
C MET A 20 -38.76 -7.11 24.07
N ALA A 21 -38.78 -8.26 23.40
CA ALA A 21 -39.41 -9.50 23.87
C ALA A 21 -39.10 -10.68 22.96
N ALA A 22 -38.00 -11.38 23.15
CA ALA A 22 -37.85 -12.77 22.70
C ALA A 22 -36.98 -13.55 23.70
N ASP A 23 -37.52 -14.66 24.07
CA ASP A 23 -37.16 -15.59 25.13
C ASP A 23 -35.68 -16.01 25.23
N GLY A 24 -35.26 -16.20 26.51
CA GLY A 24 -33.99 -16.80 26.88
C GLY A 24 -33.79 -18.21 26.34
N GLN A 25 -32.86 -18.36 25.41
CA GLN A 25 -32.18 -19.62 25.12
C GLN A 25 -30.68 -19.38 25.07
N SER A 26 -30.01 -20.20 25.88
CA SER A 26 -28.60 -20.51 26.08
C SER A 26 -27.51 -19.64 25.41
N ASN A 27 -26.73 -19.01 26.25
CA ASN A 27 -25.47 -18.29 25.97
C ASN A 27 -24.36 -19.13 25.25
N ASP A 28 -24.53 -20.44 25.06
CA ASP A 28 -23.49 -21.28 24.49
C ASP A 28 -23.34 -21.21 22.97
N ALA A 29 -24.34 -20.70 22.25
CA ALA A 29 -24.24 -20.51 20.79
C ALA A 29 -23.53 -19.20 20.42
N PHE A 30 -23.61 -18.17 21.27
CA PHE A 30 -22.95 -16.89 21.06
C PHE A 30 -21.43 -16.91 21.30
N ASN A 31 -20.90 -17.92 21.99
CA ASN A 31 -19.47 -18.02 22.29
C ASN A 31 -18.61 -18.53 21.13
N LYS A 32 -19.18 -18.85 19.98
CA LYS A 32 -18.44 -19.57 18.94
C LYS A 32 -17.83 -18.74 17.82
N GLU A 33 -18.22 -17.48 17.61
CA GLU A 33 -17.66 -16.68 16.50
C GLU A 33 -17.67 -15.17 16.76
N PHE A 34 -17.03 -14.71 17.82
CA PHE A 34 -16.57 -13.32 17.80
C PHE A 34 -15.36 -13.24 16.87
N MET A 35 -15.60 -13.05 15.58
CA MET A 35 -14.51 -12.84 14.62
C MET A 35 -13.74 -11.59 15.04
N GLU A 36 -12.53 -11.79 15.51
CA GLU A 36 -11.62 -10.74 15.96
C GLU A 36 -10.96 -10.03 14.80
N GLU A 37 -10.85 -10.71 13.66
CA GLU A 37 -10.20 -10.19 12.46
C GLU A 37 -11.17 -9.32 11.65
N VAL A 38 -10.76 -8.10 11.35
CA VAL A 38 -11.46 -7.24 10.39
C VAL A 38 -11.10 -7.70 8.97
N ILE A 39 -11.57 -8.90 8.61
CA ILE A 39 -11.41 -9.47 7.28
C ILE A 39 -12.47 -8.86 6.37
N VAL A 40 -12.00 -8.06 5.44
CA VAL A 40 -12.80 -7.28 4.51
C VAL A 40 -13.54 -8.13 3.50
N SER A 41 -12.90 -9.22 3.05
CA SER A 41 -13.39 -10.11 1.99
C SER A 41 -14.14 -11.33 2.52
N GLY A 42 -14.19 -11.54 3.84
CA GLY A 42 -14.64 -12.80 4.43
C GLY A 42 -13.62 -13.93 4.28
N GLY A 43 -12.34 -13.57 4.15
CA GLY A 43 -11.23 -14.49 3.96
C GLY A 43 -11.18 -15.13 2.56
N LYS A 44 -10.38 -16.17 2.41
CA LYS A 44 -10.24 -16.91 1.13
C LYS A 44 -11.57 -17.44 0.61
N GLU A 45 -12.45 -17.90 1.49
CA GLU A 45 -13.77 -18.45 1.12
C GLU A 45 -14.73 -17.35 0.65
N GLY A 46 -14.86 -16.25 1.38
CA GLY A 46 -15.68 -15.11 0.98
C GLY A 46 -15.24 -14.49 -0.34
N ALA A 47 -13.93 -14.41 -0.58
CA ALA A 47 -13.36 -13.92 -1.82
C ALA A 47 -13.79 -14.74 -3.06
N ARG A 48 -14.05 -16.06 -2.90
CA ARG A 48 -14.44 -16.95 -4.00
C ARG A 48 -15.82 -16.66 -4.56
N THR A 49 -16.76 -16.21 -3.74
CA THR A 49 -18.15 -15.95 -4.13
C THR A 49 -18.48 -14.47 -4.21
N MET A 50 -17.49 -13.59 -4.03
CA MET A 50 -17.67 -12.15 -4.13
C MET A 50 -17.99 -11.74 -5.57
N SER A 51 -18.88 -10.78 -5.75
CA SER A 51 -19.26 -10.20 -7.05
C SER A 51 -18.24 -9.16 -7.57
N GLY A 52 -17.03 -9.17 -7.05
CA GLY A 52 -15.88 -8.36 -7.42
C GLY A 52 -14.60 -9.18 -7.26
N SER A 53 -13.45 -8.61 -7.58
CA SER A 53 -12.16 -9.29 -7.43
C SER A 53 -11.59 -9.08 -6.03
N ALA A 54 -11.33 -10.16 -5.32
CA ALA A 54 -10.62 -10.12 -4.04
C ALA A 54 -9.56 -11.22 -3.97
N TYR A 55 -8.43 -10.89 -3.35
CA TYR A 55 -7.32 -11.81 -3.10
C TYR A 55 -6.92 -11.71 -1.64
N VAL A 56 -6.70 -12.86 -1.04
CA VAL A 56 -6.35 -12.99 0.37
C VAL A 56 -5.10 -13.86 0.48
N LEU A 57 -4.05 -13.29 1.04
CA LEU A 57 -2.85 -14.00 1.44
C LEU A 57 -2.92 -14.18 2.96
N ASP A 58 -3.04 -15.42 3.42
CA ASP A 58 -3.06 -15.73 4.84
C ASP A 58 -1.64 -15.95 5.38
N LYS A 59 -1.55 -16.28 6.67
CA LYS A 59 -0.27 -16.50 7.34
C LYS A 59 0.56 -17.61 6.68
N ALA A 60 -0.07 -18.65 6.17
CA ALA A 60 0.64 -19.75 5.50
C ALA A 60 1.26 -19.29 4.18
N ASP A 61 0.54 -18.48 3.39
CA ASP A 61 1.08 -17.89 2.15
C ASP A 61 2.25 -16.94 2.46
N LEU A 62 2.13 -16.09 3.49
CA LEU A 62 3.17 -15.14 3.89
C LEU A 62 4.43 -15.84 4.41
N GLU A 63 4.29 -17.00 5.04
CA GLU A 63 5.41 -17.75 5.61
C GLU A 63 6.23 -18.51 4.57
N GLN A 64 5.69 -18.78 3.36
CA GLN A 64 6.37 -19.56 2.32
C GLN A 64 7.75 -18.97 1.93
N PHE A 65 7.85 -17.67 1.78
CA PHE A 65 9.10 -16.96 1.48
C PHE A 65 9.55 -16.02 2.59
N ASP A 66 8.69 -15.74 3.58
CA ASP A 66 8.94 -14.79 4.67
C ASP A 66 9.48 -13.43 4.15
N PHE A 67 8.87 -12.92 3.09
CA PHE A 67 9.25 -11.61 2.56
C PHE A 67 8.97 -10.52 3.61
N SER A 68 10.00 -9.75 3.94
CA SER A 68 9.86 -8.52 4.73
C SER A 68 9.49 -7.33 3.85
N ASP A 69 9.71 -7.44 2.55
CA ASP A 69 9.32 -6.46 1.54
C ASP A 69 7.86 -6.67 1.10
N LEU A 70 6.99 -5.70 1.43
CA LEU A 70 5.58 -5.73 1.02
C LEU A 70 5.42 -5.73 -0.52
N ASN A 71 6.35 -5.14 -1.26
CA ASN A 71 6.32 -5.15 -2.72
C ASN A 71 6.34 -6.59 -3.26
N LYS A 72 7.22 -7.44 -2.72
CA LYS A 72 7.33 -8.85 -3.11
C LYS A 72 6.06 -9.64 -2.74
N VAL A 73 5.47 -9.35 -1.58
CA VAL A 73 4.21 -9.96 -1.15
C VAL A 73 3.09 -9.61 -2.12
N LEU A 74 2.90 -8.34 -2.42
CA LEU A 74 1.81 -7.86 -3.27
C LEU A 74 1.99 -8.22 -4.74
N SER A 75 3.23 -8.39 -5.24
CA SER A 75 3.50 -8.83 -6.61
C SER A 75 3.02 -10.26 -6.92
N THR A 76 2.65 -11.03 -5.89
CA THR A 76 2.02 -12.36 -6.07
C THR A 76 0.56 -12.27 -6.52
N ILE A 77 -0.07 -11.09 -6.38
CA ILE A 77 -1.49 -10.87 -6.61
C ILE A 77 -1.70 -10.31 -8.03
N PRO A 78 -2.53 -10.94 -8.89
CA PRO A 78 -2.82 -10.42 -10.22
C PRO A 78 -3.39 -9.00 -10.18
N GLY A 79 -3.04 -8.18 -11.18
CA GLY A 79 -3.47 -6.79 -11.30
C GLY A 79 -2.78 -5.81 -10.36
N VAL A 80 -1.87 -6.29 -9.52
CA VAL A 80 -0.96 -5.46 -8.72
C VAL A 80 0.37 -5.33 -9.46
N TYR A 81 0.87 -4.12 -9.59
CA TYR A 81 2.22 -3.87 -10.10
C TYR A 81 2.96 -2.90 -9.19
N ILE A 82 4.27 -3.02 -9.21
CA ILE A 82 5.15 -2.30 -8.29
C ILE A 82 6.19 -1.54 -9.09
N ARG A 83 6.39 -0.27 -8.77
CA ARG A 83 7.60 0.44 -9.14
C ARG A 83 8.56 0.40 -7.96
N GLN A 84 9.60 -0.40 -8.05
CA GLN A 84 10.61 -0.50 -7.00
C GLN A 84 11.42 0.81 -6.89
N GLU A 85 11.93 1.11 -5.69
CA GLU A 85 12.71 2.33 -5.44
C GLU A 85 13.91 2.08 -4.54
N ASP A 86 13.70 1.60 -3.31
CA ASP A 86 14.76 1.40 -2.31
C ASP A 86 15.39 0.00 -2.35
N GLY A 87 14.70 -0.98 -2.86
CA GLY A 87 15.11 -2.38 -2.92
C GLY A 87 14.80 -3.19 -1.65
N PHE A 88 14.24 -2.56 -0.61
CA PHE A 88 13.83 -3.19 0.65
C PHE A 88 12.32 -3.10 0.91
N GLY A 89 11.60 -2.31 0.09
CA GLY A 89 10.16 -2.12 0.21
C GLY A 89 9.72 -1.21 1.35
N LEU A 90 10.60 -0.32 1.81
CA LEU A 90 10.31 0.61 2.91
C LEU A 90 9.25 1.65 2.52
N ARG A 91 9.24 2.04 1.25
CA ARG A 91 8.32 3.05 0.67
C ARG A 91 7.69 2.52 -0.61
N PRO A 92 6.70 1.61 -0.50
CA PRO A 92 6.15 0.92 -1.67
C PRO A 92 5.40 1.89 -2.58
N ASN A 93 5.62 1.69 -3.88
CA ASN A 93 4.88 2.34 -4.95
C ASN A 93 3.99 1.28 -5.61
N ILE A 94 2.75 1.15 -5.10
CA ILE A 94 1.79 0.11 -5.48
C ILE A 94 0.78 0.71 -6.45
N GLY A 95 0.62 0.07 -7.61
CA GLY A 95 -0.45 0.34 -8.55
C GLY A 95 -1.39 -0.87 -8.69
N LEU A 96 -2.67 -0.60 -8.92
CA LEU A 96 -3.71 -1.59 -9.16
C LEU A 96 -4.40 -1.27 -10.49
N ARG A 97 -4.45 -2.20 -11.45
CA ARG A 97 -5.18 -2.06 -12.71
C ARG A 97 -4.93 -0.75 -13.46
N GLY A 98 -3.70 -0.26 -13.46
CA GLY A 98 -3.28 0.91 -14.23
C GLY A 98 -3.35 2.26 -13.53
N VAL A 99 -3.79 2.36 -12.24
CA VAL A 99 -3.63 3.61 -11.49
C VAL A 99 -2.15 3.89 -11.22
N THR A 100 -1.75 5.15 -11.15
CA THR A 100 -0.36 5.46 -10.83
C THR A 100 0.12 4.77 -9.55
N SER A 101 1.26 4.10 -9.63
CA SER A 101 1.87 3.42 -8.48
C SER A 101 2.51 4.39 -7.48
N GLU A 102 2.71 5.63 -7.88
CA GLU A 102 3.49 6.62 -7.15
C GLU A 102 3.01 6.81 -5.71
N ARG A 103 3.88 6.41 -4.74
CA ARG A 103 3.60 6.45 -3.29
C ARG A 103 2.23 5.86 -2.92
N SER A 104 1.73 4.91 -3.72
CA SER A 104 0.46 4.21 -3.49
C SER A 104 -0.75 5.12 -3.25
N GLN A 105 -0.71 6.38 -3.77
CA GLN A 105 -1.67 7.44 -3.42
C GLN A 105 -3.07 7.27 -4.02
N LYS A 106 -3.27 6.32 -4.94
CA LYS A 106 -4.54 6.07 -5.65
C LYS A 106 -5.22 4.78 -5.23
N ILE A 107 -4.79 4.22 -4.10
CA ILE A 107 -5.38 3.03 -3.48
C ILE A 107 -5.70 3.32 -2.01
N THR A 108 -6.80 2.76 -1.52
CA THR A 108 -7.13 2.85 -0.09
C THR A 108 -6.27 1.87 0.68
N LEU A 109 -5.36 2.38 1.52
CA LEU A 109 -4.50 1.57 2.37
C LEU A 109 -5.04 1.53 3.79
N MET A 110 -5.15 0.33 4.35
CA MET A 110 -5.73 0.10 5.69
C MET A 110 -4.90 -0.89 6.50
N GLU A 111 -4.97 -0.75 7.81
CA GLU A 111 -4.58 -1.75 8.79
C GLU A 111 -5.79 -2.01 9.72
N ASP A 112 -6.24 -3.26 9.81
CA ASP A 112 -7.46 -3.64 10.55
C ASP A 112 -8.69 -2.79 10.16
N GLY A 113 -8.84 -2.46 8.86
CA GLY A 113 -9.95 -1.65 8.34
C GLY A 113 -9.86 -0.14 8.60
N ILE A 114 -8.78 0.34 9.21
CA ILE A 114 -8.51 1.77 9.50
C ILE A 114 -7.48 2.31 8.51
N LEU A 115 -7.71 3.53 8.00
CA LEU A 115 -6.80 4.21 7.09
C LEU A 115 -5.42 4.42 7.74
N ILE A 116 -4.35 3.98 7.06
CA ILE A 116 -2.98 4.05 7.56
C ILE A 116 -2.08 5.03 6.81
N THR A 117 -2.50 5.52 5.65
CA THR A 117 -1.79 6.62 4.99
C THR A 117 -1.74 7.79 5.96
N PRO A 118 -0.59 8.44 6.18
CA PRO A 118 -0.43 9.46 7.23
C PRO A 118 -1.46 10.60 7.20
N ALA A 119 -1.84 11.07 6.00
CA ALA A 119 -2.95 12.02 5.79
C ALA A 119 -3.67 11.65 4.49
N PRO A 120 -4.65 10.74 4.53
CA PRO A 120 -5.24 10.12 3.34
C PRO A 120 -6.04 11.10 2.45
N TYR A 121 -6.47 12.24 2.98
CA TYR A 121 -7.15 13.30 2.24
C TYR A 121 -6.23 14.47 1.90
N SER A 122 -5.50 15.02 2.89
CA SER A 122 -4.64 16.20 2.69
C SER A 122 -3.36 15.88 1.92
N ALA A 123 -2.79 14.67 2.12
CA ALA A 123 -1.54 14.23 1.49
C ALA A 123 -1.46 12.70 1.39
N PRO A 124 -2.13 12.08 0.38
CA PRO A 124 -2.34 10.63 0.32
C PRO A 124 -1.10 9.77 0.05
N ALA A 125 0.08 10.36 -0.08
CA ALA A 125 1.32 9.61 -0.30
C ALA A 125 1.69 8.74 0.92
N ALA A 126 1.86 7.43 0.70
CA ALA A 126 2.16 6.45 1.73
C ALA A 126 3.66 6.47 2.10
N TYR A 127 4.05 7.42 2.94
CA TYR A 127 5.40 7.47 3.52
C TYR A 127 5.58 6.56 4.73
N TYR A 128 4.51 6.15 5.36
CA TYR A 128 4.47 5.08 6.34
C TYR A 128 3.78 3.86 5.76
N MET A 129 4.36 2.70 5.99
CA MET A 129 3.77 1.41 5.68
C MET A 129 4.11 0.42 6.81
N PRO A 130 3.12 -0.29 7.36
CA PRO A 130 3.37 -1.31 8.37
C PRO A 130 4.28 -2.43 7.84
N ASN A 131 5.13 -2.99 8.71
CA ASN A 131 5.93 -4.15 8.32
C ASN A 131 5.04 -5.39 8.16
N VAL A 132 5.09 -6.02 6.98
CA VAL A 132 4.26 -7.19 6.66
C VAL A 132 4.57 -8.41 7.53
N SER A 133 5.78 -8.51 8.11
CA SER A 133 6.16 -9.62 8.99
C SER A 133 5.33 -9.72 10.28
N ARG A 134 4.64 -8.64 10.67
CA ARG A 134 3.72 -8.64 11.82
C ARG A 134 2.25 -8.84 11.45
N MET A 135 1.95 -9.11 10.18
CA MET A 135 0.59 -9.34 9.69
C MET A 135 0.23 -10.81 9.68
N SER A 136 -1.04 -11.09 9.92
CA SER A 136 -1.62 -12.43 9.73
C SER A 136 -2.19 -12.61 8.33
N THR A 137 -2.68 -11.50 7.73
CA THR A 137 -3.38 -11.55 6.45
C THR A 137 -3.11 -10.28 5.66
N VAL A 138 -3.03 -10.40 4.34
CA VAL A 138 -3.02 -9.29 3.39
C VAL A 138 -4.17 -9.47 2.42
N GLU A 139 -5.07 -8.49 2.35
CA GLU A 139 -6.21 -8.49 1.47
C GLU A 139 -6.12 -7.40 0.41
N VAL A 140 -6.41 -7.75 -0.83
CA VAL A 140 -6.54 -6.80 -1.95
C VAL A 140 -7.91 -6.95 -2.55
N VAL A 141 -8.69 -5.86 -2.56
CA VAL A 141 -10.07 -5.83 -3.07
C VAL A 141 -10.18 -4.83 -4.21
N LYS A 142 -10.80 -5.25 -5.30
CA LYS A 142 -11.00 -4.45 -6.53
C LYS A 142 -12.45 -4.52 -6.97
N GLY A 143 -12.87 -3.57 -7.83
CA GLY A 143 -14.21 -3.55 -8.38
C GLY A 143 -15.32 -3.17 -7.38
N PRO A 144 -16.58 -3.66 -7.55
CA PRO A 144 -17.74 -3.25 -6.75
C PRO A 144 -17.62 -3.48 -5.25
N ALA A 145 -16.76 -4.41 -4.84
CA ALA A 145 -16.51 -4.68 -3.42
C ALA A 145 -15.82 -3.53 -2.69
N THR A 146 -15.21 -2.59 -3.41
CA THR A 146 -14.51 -1.43 -2.83
C THR A 146 -15.42 -0.31 -2.38
N ILE A 147 -16.74 -0.36 -2.63
CA ILE A 147 -17.70 0.71 -2.33
C ILE A 147 -17.64 1.18 -0.87
N LYS A 148 -17.44 0.25 0.08
CA LYS A 148 -17.36 0.59 1.50
C LYS A 148 -16.03 1.27 1.89
N TYR A 149 -15.03 1.28 1.01
CA TYR A 149 -13.70 1.84 1.26
C TYR A 149 -13.47 3.14 0.50
N GLY A 150 -12.60 3.98 1.04
CA GLY A 150 -12.22 5.28 0.50
C GLY A 150 -11.56 6.14 1.59
N PRO A 151 -10.93 7.23 1.22
CA PRO A 151 -10.77 7.78 -0.12
C PRO A 151 -9.76 6.99 -0.98
N ASN A 152 -9.52 7.46 -2.21
CA ASN A 152 -8.52 6.91 -3.11
C ASN A 152 -8.77 5.43 -3.49
N ASN A 153 -10.00 5.08 -3.80
CA ASN A 153 -10.41 3.71 -4.14
C ASN A 153 -10.54 3.46 -5.65
N VAL A 154 -10.04 4.38 -6.49
CA VAL A 154 -10.15 4.26 -7.95
C VAL A 154 -9.48 2.99 -8.48
N GLY A 155 -8.35 2.58 -7.91
CA GLY A 155 -7.69 1.32 -8.22
C GLY A 155 -8.18 0.14 -7.38
N GLY A 156 -8.61 0.41 -6.15
CA GLY A 156 -8.97 -0.64 -5.20
C GLY A 156 -8.53 -0.33 -3.76
N SER A 157 -8.47 -1.34 -2.94
CA SER A 157 -8.02 -1.23 -1.54
C SER A 157 -7.08 -2.38 -1.14
N VAL A 158 -6.16 -2.09 -0.24
CA VAL A 158 -5.29 -3.04 0.43
C VAL A 158 -5.54 -2.94 1.93
N ASN A 159 -5.81 -4.06 2.59
CA ASN A 159 -5.98 -4.15 4.03
C ASN A 159 -4.95 -5.12 4.61
N LEU A 160 -4.16 -4.64 5.56
CA LEU A 160 -3.18 -5.40 6.31
C LEU A 160 -3.80 -5.78 7.65
N VAL A 161 -3.94 -7.07 7.93
CA VAL A 161 -4.63 -7.57 9.12
C VAL A 161 -3.62 -8.07 10.14
N THR A 162 -3.68 -7.53 11.35
CA THR A 162 -2.83 -7.97 12.45
C THR A 162 -3.37 -9.27 13.08
N PRO A 163 -2.52 -10.07 13.77
CA PRO A 163 -2.95 -11.31 14.39
C PRO A 163 -4.14 -11.14 15.35
N ALA A 164 -5.04 -12.13 15.34
CA ALA A 164 -6.06 -12.26 16.36
C ALA A 164 -5.44 -12.52 17.74
N ILE A 165 -6.16 -12.18 18.80
CA ILE A 165 -5.76 -12.54 20.16
C ILE A 165 -5.89 -14.07 20.32
N PRO A 166 -4.84 -14.78 20.73
CA PRO A 166 -4.89 -16.21 20.84
C PRO A 166 -5.82 -16.68 21.96
N ASP A 167 -6.50 -17.79 21.76
CA ASP A 167 -7.39 -18.39 22.77
C ASP A 167 -6.62 -19.04 23.92
N GLU A 168 -5.39 -19.47 23.66
CA GLU A 168 -4.50 -20.10 24.62
C GLU A 168 -3.15 -19.38 24.62
N ARG A 169 -2.43 -19.49 25.72
CA ARG A 169 -1.08 -18.95 25.84
C ARG A 169 -0.20 -19.46 24.71
N THR A 170 0.34 -18.54 23.93
CA THR A 170 1.27 -18.84 22.84
C THR A 170 2.26 -17.70 22.68
N GLY A 171 3.43 -18.02 22.17
CA GLY A 171 4.43 -17.04 21.82
C GLY A 171 5.47 -17.64 20.90
N PHE A 172 6.24 -16.75 20.28
CA PHE A 172 7.40 -17.17 19.49
C PHE A 172 8.54 -16.17 19.60
N VAL A 173 9.74 -16.66 19.38
CA VAL A 173 10.94 -15.88 19.10
C VAL A 173 11.42 -16.27 17.72
N ASP A 174 11.62 -15.29 16.86
CA ASP A 174 12.01 -15.43 15.47
C ASP A 174 13.31 -14.64 15.23
N LEU A 175 14.34 -15.30 14.74
CA LEU A 175 15.68 -14.72 14.53
C LEU A 175 16.09 -14.99 13.08
N GLY A 176 16.33 -13.93 12.33
CA GLY A 176 16.77 -13.96 10.95
C GLY A 176 18.06 -13.20 10.74
N ALA A 177 18.90 -13.68 9.83
CA ALA A 177 20.13 -13.01 9.39
C ALA A 177 20.40 -13.34 7.92
N GLY A 178 21.14 -12.45 7.23
CA GLY A 178 21.46 -12.60 5.81
C GLY A 178 22.76 -11.88 5.42
N ASN A 179 23.03 -11.85 4.10
CA ASN A 179 24.08 -10.98 3.57
C ASN A 179 23.68 -9.50 3.68
N ASP A 180 24.60 -8.60 3.39
CA ASP A 180 24.42 -7.13 3.47
C ASP A 180 23.89 -6.67 4.85
N GLY A 181 24.36 -7.35 5.91
CA GLY A 181 23.94 -7.05 7.27
C GLY A 181 22.45 -7.27 7.55
N TYR A 182 21.71 -8.01 6.68
CA TYR A 182 20.29 -8.27 6.93
C TYR A 182 20.07 -8.90 8.28
N GLU A 183 19.20 -8.29 9.09
CA GLU A 183 18.77 -8.79 10.38
C GLU A 183 17.27 -8.64 10.57
N LYS A 184 16.66 -9.64 11.23
CA LYS A 184 15.24 -9.63 11.60
C LYS A 184 15.08 -10.33 12.94
N TYR A 185 14.58 -9.63 13.94
CA TYR A 185 14.30 -10.15 15.27
C TYR A 185 12.86 -9.86 15.63
N GLN A 186 12.07 -10.89 15.88
CA GLN A 186 10.67 -10.73 16.29
C GLN A 186 10.35 -11.55 17.53
N VAL A 187 9.62 -10.96 18.45
CA VAL A 187 9.09 -11.62 19.63
C VAL A 187 7.60 -11.34 19.72
N PHE A 188 6.82 -12.40 19.73
CA PHE A 188 5.38 -12.32 19.92
C PHE A 188 4.98 -13.11 21.16
N PHE A 189 4.06 -12.59 21.94
CA PHE A 189 3.46 -13.31 23.06
C PHE A 189 2.01 -12.88 23.25
N GLY A 190 1.12 -13.84 23.46
CA GLY A 190 -0.29 -13.59 23.74
C GLY A 190 -0.90 -14.65 24.62
N ASP A 191 -2.00 -14.29 25.28
CA ASP A 191 -2.75 -15.17 26.19
C ASP A 191 -4.19 -14.67 26.32
N ARG A 192 -5.09 -15.56 26.73
CA ARG A 192 -6.46 -15.24 27.14
C ARG A 192 -6.71 -15.73 28.54
N ILE A 193 -7.21 -14.87 29.41
CA ILE A 193 -7.49 -15.13 30.83
C ILE A 193 -8.92 -14.68 31.12
N GLY A 194 -9.87 -15.64 31.06
CA GLY A 194 -11.30 -15.32 31.18
C GLY A 194 -11.76 -14.38 30.08
N ASP A 195 -12.38 -13.27 30.47
CA ASP A 195 -12.91 -12.26 29.55
C ASP A 195 -11.84 -11.38 28.90
N PHE A 196 -10.59 -11.45 29.37
CA PHE A 196 -9.49 -10.64 28.88
C PHE A 196 -8.53 -11.46 28.04
N GLY A 197 -8.22 -10.93 26.86
CA GLY A 197 -7.17 -11.44 26.01
C GLY A 197 -6.17 -10.34 25.67
N TYR A 198 -4.95 -10.72 25.29
CA TYR A 198 -3.94 -9.76 24.87
C TYR A 198 -2.86 -10.42 24.02
N TRP A 199 -2.17 -9.61 23.23
CA TRP A 199 -0.87 -9.94 22.69
C TRP A 199 0.04 -8.70 22.65
N ILE A 200 1.35 -8.96 22.63
CA ILE A 200 2.43 -7.98 22.42
C ILE A 200 3.34 -8.54 21.35
N ASP A 201 3.73 -7.70 20.40
CA ASP A 201 4.69 -7.99 19.32
C ASP A 201 5.78 -6.93 19.30
N GLY A 202 7.03 -7.36 19.23
CA GLY A 202 8.19 -6.48 19.03
C GLY A 202 9.00 -7.00 17.85
N LEU A 203 9.27 -6.16 16.87
CA LEU A 203 10.01 -6.47 15.65
C LEU A 203 11.13 -5.43 15.44
N ARG A 204 12.36 -5.92 15.22
CA ARG A 204 13.47 -5.16 14.66
C ARG A 204 13.81 -5.75 13.30
N PHE A 205 14.05 -4.90 12.34
CA PHE A 205 14.35 -5.26 10.96
C PHE A 205 15.35 -4.25 10.38
N GLY A 206 16.42 -4.74 9.77
CA GLY A 206 17.49 -3.87 9.24
C GLY A 206 18.39 -4.56 8.24
N SER A 207 19.25 -3.74 7.62
CA SER A 207 20.32 -4.14 6.70
C SER A 207 21.39 -3.04 6.66
N ASP A 208 22.67 -3.39 6.49
CA ASP A 208 23.75 -2.42 6.23
C ASP A 208 23.62 -1.79 4.83
N GLY A 209 22.76 -2.35 3.96
CA GLY A 209 22.55 -1.91 2.59
C GLY A 209 23.41 -2.62 1.58
N PHE A 210 22.94 -2.67 0.35
CA PHE A 210 23.62 -3.35 -0.76
C PHE A 210 24.29 -2.38 -1.75
N LYS A 211 24.02 -1.07 -1.63
CA LYS A 211 24.61 -0.04 -2.51
C LYS A 211 26.00 0.36 -2.00
N GLU A 212 26.88 0.66 -2.93
CA GLU A 212 28.28 1.03 -2.67
C GLU A 212 28.44 2.55 -2.78
N LEU A 213 28.51 3.24 -1.65
CA LEU A 213 28.76 4.68 -1.62
C LEU A 213 30.21 4.99 -2.01
N ASP A 214 30.42 5.90 -2.96
CA ASP A 214 31.75 6.29 -3.47
C ASP A 214 32.73 6.80 -2.37
N THR A 215 32.20 7.27 -1.24
CA THR A 215 32.99 7.79 -0.10
C THR A 215 33.13 6.82 1.07
N ASP A 216 32.76 5.55 0.88
CA ASP A 216 32.50 4.62 1.95
C ASP A 216 31.40 5.09 2.92
N GLY A 217 30.69 4.18 3.56
CA GLY A 217 29.61 4.47 4.51
C GLY A 217 28.40 3.56 4.32
N ASP A 218 27.52 3.60 5.28
CA ASP A 218 26.31 2.79 5.30
C ASP A 218 25.30 3.29 4.26
N THR A 219 24.57 2.36 3.68
CA THR A 219 23.50 2.64 2.70
C THR A 219 22.20 1.91 3.03
N GLY A 220 22.12 1.43 4.26
CA GLY A 220 21.07 0.57 4.74
C GLY A 220 20.02 1.28 5.56
N PHE A 221 19.40 0.52 6.45
CA PHE A 221 18.33 1.03 7.30
C PHE A 221 18.19 0.19 8.57
N GLU A 222 17.55 0.80 9.55
CA GLU A 222 17.08 0.16 10.78
C GLU A 222 15.63 0.58 11.00
N ARG A 223 14.79 -0.40 11.38
CA ARG A 223 13.39 -0.18 11.71
C ARG A 223 12.98 -1.00 12.92
N ASN A 224 12.28 -0.37 13.86
CA ASN A 224 11.72 -1.01 15.03
C ASN A 224 10.21 -0.82 15.05
N ASP A 225 9.46 -1.88 15.38
CA ASP A 225 8.01 -1.87 15.56
C ASP A 225 7.67 -2.50 16.91
N ILE A 226 6.83 -1.85 17.71
CA ILE A 226 6.28 -2.40 18.95
C ILE A 226 4.77 -2.23 18.90
N ASN A 227 4.03 -3.33 19.03
CA ASN A 227 2.58 -3.32 18.97
C ASN A 227 1.99 -4.14 20.11
N ALA A 228 0.83 -3.73 20.58
CA ALA A 228 0.05 -4.46 21.57
C ALA A 228 -1.45 -4.36 21.26
N LYS A 229 -2.17 -5.45 21.49
CA LYS A 229 -3.62 -5.52 21.39
C LYS A 229 -4.18 -6.11 22.69
N MET A 230 -5.26 -5.53 23.20
CA MET A 230 -5.97 -5.98 24.39
C MET A 230 -7.44 -6.10 24.06
N GLN A 231 -8.07 -7.19 24.43
CA GLN A 231 -9.48 -7.46 24.26
C GLN A 231 -10.16 -7.63 25.62
N TRP A 232 -11.38 -7.14 25.69
CA TRP A 232 -12.27 -7.41 26.80
C TRP A 232 -13.65 -7.78 26.27
N VAL A 233 -14.12 -8.98 26.64
CA VAL A 233 -15.43 -9.52 26.26
C VAL A 233 -16.21 -9.77 27.55
N PRO A 234 -16.92 -8.77 28.10
CA PRO A 234 -17.69 -8.94 29.34
C PRO A 234 -18.87 -9.88 29.14
N ASP A 235 -19.10 -10.81 30.10
CA ASP A 235 -20.20 -11.76 30.09
C ASP A 235 -21.58 -11.10 30.00
N ASP A 236 -21.78 -9.99 30.68
CA ASP A 236 -23.03 -9.24 30.66
C ASP A 236 -22.78 -7.75 30.93
N LEU A 237 -22.73 -6.96 29.91
CA LEU A 237 -22.68 -5.50 30.01
C LEU A 237 -23.94 -4.89 29.39
N LEU A 238 -24.83 -4.36 30.25
CA LEU A 238 -26.13 -3.79 29.83
C LEU A 238 -27.09 -4.79 29.17
N GLY A 239 -26.92 -6.11 29.40
CA GLY A 239 -27.78 -7.16 28.86
C GLY A 239 -27.57 -7.44 27.37
N VAL A 240 -26.47 -6.99 26.79
CA VAL A 240 -26.13 -7.18 25.36
C VAL A 240 -24.67 -7.64 25.26
N PRO A 241 -24.36 -8.70 24.49
CA PRO A 241 -22.99 -9.10 24.25
C PRO A 241 -22.19 -8.00 23.57
N GLN A 242 -20.97 -7.75 24.08
CA GLN A 242 -20.10 -6.68 23.61
C GLN A 242 -18.64 -7.16 23.59
N ARG A 243 -17.86 -6.57 22.72
CA ARG A 243 -16.41 -6.76 22.64
C ARG A 243 -15.72 -5.41 22.53
N PHE A 244 -14.65 -5.23 23.27
CA PHE A 244 -13.78 -4.07 23.18
C PHE A 244 -12.37 -4.54 22.84
N ILE A 245 -11.74 -3.91 21.85
CA ILE A 245 -10.34 -4.13 21.51
C ILE A 245 -9.63 -2.79 21.52
N LEU A 246 -8.57 -2.69 22.31
CA LEU A 246 -7.64 -1.57 22.29
C LEU A 246 -6.33 -2.03 21.65
N LYS A 247 -5.89 -1.34 20.60
CA LYS A 247 -4.62 -1.53 19.95
C LYS A 247 -3.77 -0.28 20.07
N ALA A 248 -2.49 -0.44 20.40
CA ALA A 248 -1.50 0.63 20.42
C ALA A 248 -0.23 0.15 19.73
N GLY A 249 0.41 1.04 18.97
CA GLY A 249 1.62 0.73 18.24
C GLY A 249 2.55 1.92 18.15
N TYR A 250 3.84 1.61 18.06
CA TYR A 250 4.94 2.52 17.79
C TYR A 250 5.85 1.89 16.74
N ALA A 251 6.29 2.69 15.79
CA ALA A 251 7.34 2.31 14.85
C ALA A 251 8.29 3.48 14.62
N ASP A 252 9.57 3.19 14.49
CA ASP A 252 10.58 4.13 14.03
C ASP A 252 11.37 3.54 12.85
N GLU A 253 11.96 4.41 12.07
CA GLU A 253 12.83 4.05 10.94
C GLU A 253 13.93 5.10 10.82
N ASN A 254 15.19 4.64 10.71
CA ASN A 254 16.32 5.41 10.22
C ASN A 254 16.89 4.72 8.99
N SER A 255 17.02 5.43 7.88
CA SER A 255 17.41 4.85 6.59
C SER A 255 18.27 5.81 5.80
N ASP A 256 19.43 5.35 5.32
CA ASP A 256 20.32 6.11 4.46
C ASP A 256 19.85 6.16 3.00
N GLU A 257 18.54 6.13 2.78
CA GLU A 257 17.93 6.12 1.45
C GLU A 257 18.06 7.47 0.75
N THR A 258 18.38 7.41 -0.53
CA THR A 258 18.60 8.57 -1.39
C THR A 258 17.57 8.66 -2.53
N TYR A 259 17.28 9.90 -2.97
CA TYR A 259 16.58 10.12 -4.24
C TYR A 259 17.51 9.99 -5.46
N LEU A 260 18.83 10.10 -5.24
CA LEU A 260 19.82 10.10 -6.32
C LEU A 260 20.07 8.68 -6.85
N GLY A 261 19.74 8.43 -8.11
CA GLY A 261 20.11 7.26 -8.89
C GLY A 261 21.32 7.56 -9.79
N LEU A 262 21.53 6.73 -10.78
CA LEU A 262 22.69 6.74 -11.65
C LEU A 262 22.38 7.30 -13.05
N THR A 263 23.42 7.69 -13.78
CA THR A 263 23.34 7.80 -15.25
C THR A 263 23.25 6.39 -15.83
N GLN A 264 22.75 6.23 -17.07
CA GLN A 264 22.76 4.94 -17.78
C GLN A 264 24.16 4.33 -17.81
N GLN A 265 25.17 5.12 -18.15
CA GLN A 265 26.55 4.63 -18.28
C GLN A 265 27.10 4.12 -16.94
N ASP A 266 26.84 4.81 -15.83
CA ASP A 266 27.32 4.37 -14.53
C ASP A 266 26.57 3.14 -14.04
N PHE A 267 25.27 3.05 -14.34
CA PHE A 267 24.47 1.85 -14.08
C PHE A 267 25.03 0.64 -14.85
N ASP A 268 25.32 0.78 -16.13
CA ASP A 268 25.90 -0.30 -16.95
C ASP A 268 27.28 -0.76 -16.44
N ASN A 269 28.04 0.12 -15.78
CA ASN A 269 29.35 -0.21 -15.22
C ASN A 269 29.27 -0.83 -13.83
N ASN A 270 28.41 -0.31 -12.95
CA ASN A 270 28.17 -0.79 -11.59
C ASN A 270 26.77 -0.35 -11.13
N PRO A 271 25.74 -1.20 -11.25
CA PRO A 271 24.36 -0.87 -10.86
C PRO A 271 24.21 -0.60 -9.36
N LEU A 272 25.11 -1.10 -8.51
CA LEU A 272 25.06 -0.93 -7.06
C LEU A 272 25.80 0.32 -6.57
N ARG A 273 26.45 1.07 -7.46
CA ARG A 273 27.13 2.32 -7.14
C ARG A 273 26.15 3.34 -6.54
N ARG A 274 26.64 4.12 -5.58
CA ARG A 274 25.96 5.28 -5.02
C ARG A 274 26.91 6.48 -5.02
N TYR A 275 26.51 7.57 -5.65
CA TYR A 275 27.35 8.76 -5.83
C TYR A 275 27.70 9.47 -4.52
N ALA A 276 28.91 10.02 -4.43
CA ALA A 276 29.39 10.79 -3.30
C ALA A 276 28.46 11.93 -2.86
N ALA A 277 27.75 12.58 -3.80
CA ALA A 277 26.83 13.68 -3.49
C ALA A 277 25.57 13.25 -2.70
N SER A 278 25.36 11.95 -2.48
CA SER A 278 24.27 11.46 -1.62
C SER A 278 24.73 11.05 -0.21
N GLN A 279 25.97 11.32 0.17
CA GLN A 279 26.53 10.92 1.47
C GLN A 279 25.82 11.50 2.70
N LEU A 280 25.02 12.56 2.52
CA LEU A 280 24.24 13.18 3.57
C LEU A 280 22.76 12.82 3.53
N ASP A 281 22.35 11.98 2.55
CA ASP A 281 20.96 11.62 2.39
C ASP A 281 20.56 10.61 3.47
N ASN A 282 19.54 10.97 4.25
CA ASN A 282 19.03 10.14 5.35
C ASN A 282 17.55 10.43 5.58
N PHE A 283 16.79 9.39 5.84
CA PHE A 283 15.39 9.44 6.23
C PHE A 283 15.24 8.96 7.66
N ASP A 284 14.61 9.78 8.49
CA ASP A 284 14.27 9.46 9.88
C ASP A 284 12.78 9.63 10.09
N SER A 285 12.13 8.69 10.78
CA SER A 285 10.70 8.79 11.05
C SER A 285 10.25 8.10 12.33
N GLU A 286 9.13 8.58 12.87
CA GLU A 286 8.41 7.95 13.98
C GLU A 286 6.90 7.91 13.69
N HIS A 287 6.26 6.81 14.04
CA HIS A 287 4.82 6.60 13.91
C HIS A 287 4.21 6.08 15.21
N TRP A 288 3.09 6.66 15.59
CA TRP A 288 2.26 6.23 16.71
C TRP A 288 0.85 5.94 16.23
N LEU A 289 0.25 4.88 16.74
CA LEU A 289 -1.16 4.58 16.53
C LEU A 289 -1.86 4.16 17.83
N VAL A 290 -3.14 4.56 17.96
CA VAL A 290 -4.04 4.07 18.99
C VAL A 290 -5.42 3.88 18.37
N ASN A 291 -5.95 2.66 18.49
CA ASN A 291 -7.26 2.29 17.96
C ASN A 291 -8.10 1.64 19.05
N LEU A 292 -9.35 2.03 19.16
CA LEU A 292 -10.36 1.39 19.99
C LEU A 292 -11.47 0.85 19.09
N ASP A 293 -11.65 -0.45 19.08
CA ASP A 293 -12.73 -1.15 18.39
C ASP A 293 -13.78 -1.62 19.41
N HIS A 294 -15.05 -1.36 19.14
CA HIS A 294 -16.18 -1.80 19.95
C HIS A 294 -17.19 -2.53 19.07
N GLY A 295 -17.42 -3.79 19.34
CA GLY A 295 -18.47 -4.60 18.75
C GLY A 295 -19.68 -4.73 19.67
N LEU A 296 -20.86 -4.43 19.18
CA LEU A 296 -22.14 -4.55 19.87
C LEU A 296 -23.04 -5.52 19.09
N TYR A 297 -23.42 -6.65 19.73
CA TYR A 297 -24.18 -7.74 19.12
C TYR A 297 -25.63 -7.70 19.62
N LEU A 298 -26.47 -6.87 18.96
CA LEU A 298 -27.85 -6.62 19.38
C LEU A 298 -28.77 -7.81 19.18
N SER A 299 -28.52 -8.64 18.16
CA SER A 299 -29.20 -9.90 17.89
C SER A 299 -28.30 -10.78 17.01
N GLU A 300 -28.76 -12.02 16.73
CA GLU A 300 -28.07 -12.91 15.77
C GLU A 300 -27.99 -12.29 14.35
N SER A 301 -28.86 -11.33 14.04
CA SER A 301 -28.94 -10.69 12.73
C SER A 301 -28.48 -9.23 12.71
N LEU A 302 -28.16 -8.61 13.85
CA LEU A 302 -27.76 -7.19 13.88
C LEU A 302 -26.53 -6.98 14.74
N THR A 303 -25.45 -6.57 14.10
CA THR A 303 -24.20 -6.19 14.73
C THR A 303 -23.88 -4.72 14.44
N ILE A 304 -23.35 -4.00 15.43
CA ILE A 304 -22.83 -2.64 15.25
C ILE A 304 -21.36 -2.62 15.68
N GLY A 305 -20.49 -2.24 14.75
CA GLY A 305 -19.08 -1.98 15.00
C GLY A 305 -18.82 -0.48 15.13
N THR A 306 -17.99 -0.09 16.08
CA THR A 306 -17.52 1.30 16.25
C THR A 306 -16.02 1.28 16.40
N GLN A 307 -15.31 2.04 15.57
CA GLN A 307 -13.85 2.19 15.64
C GLN A 307 -13.52 3.67 15.87
N ILE A 308 -12.65 3.93 16.86
CA ILE A 308 -12.08 5.25 17.13
C ILE A 308 -10.58 5.12 16.97
N TYR A 309 -9.97 5.98 16.20
CA TYR A 309 -8.55 5.88 15.90
C TYR A 309 -7.85 7.22 15.91
N TRP A 310 -6.56 7.15 16.18
CA TRP A 310 -5.62 8.26 16.09
C TRP A 310 -4.27 7.74 15.63
N ASN A 311 -3.65 8.44 14.67
CA ASN A 311 -2.30 8.20 14.19
C ASN A 311 -1.53 9.51 14.15
N SER A 312 -0.23 9.44 14.47
CA SER A 312 0.72 10.53 14.29
C SER A 312 1.95 10.00 13.60
N PHE A 313 2.37 10.67 12.54
CA PHE A 313 3.58 10.33 11.79
C PHE A 313 4.44 11.57 11.62
N LYS A 314 5.71 11.48 12.00
CA LYS A 314 6.70 12.52 11.77
C LYS A 314 7.84 11.94 10.97
N ARG A 315 8.37 12.72 10.06
CA ARG A 315 9.54 12.32 9.31
C ARG A 315 10.38 13.52 8.88
N SER A 316 11.70 13.35 8.87
CA SER A 316 12.64 14.21 8.18
C SER A 316 13.32 13.42 7.05
N TRP A 317 13.47 14.02 5.90
CA TRP A 317 14.25 13.47 4.80
C TRP A 317 15.28 14.49 4.35
N ASN A 318 16.49 14.35 4.85
CA ASN A 318 17.64 15.11 4.37
C ASN A 318 18.11 14.49 3.05
N LYS A 319 18.14 15.25 1.97
CA LYS A 319 18.46 14.69 0.65
C LYS A 319 18.96 15.75 -0.32
N LEU A 320 19.80 15.32 -1.26
CA LEU A 320 20.19 16.13 -2.40
C LEU A 320 18.98 16.42 -3.29
N ASP A 321 18.69 17.71 -3.51
CA ASP A 321 17.64 18.16 -4.43
C ASP A 321 18.21 18.62 -5.79
N GLY A 322 19.51 18.96 -5.85
CA GLY A 322 20.14 19.39 -7.07
C GLY A 322 21.31 20.34 -6.87
N PHE A 323 21.44 21.28 -7.78
CA PHE A 323 22.35 22.40 -7.67
C PHE A 323 21.56 23.66 -7.34
N VAL A 324 22.22 24.62 -6.68
CA VAL A 324 21.59 25.92 -6.33
C VAL A 324 21.09 26.67 -7.56
N ALA A 325 21.73 26.46 -8.71
CA ALA A 325 21.28 26.98 -10.01
C ALA A 325 21.66 26.03 -11.15
N GLY A 326 20.87 26.04 -12.21
CA GLY A 326 21.12 25.21 -13.40
C GLY A 326 19.98 24.25 -13.69
N PRO A 327 20.23 23.20 -14.47
CA PRO A 327 19.23 22.18 -14.79
C PRO A 327 18.91 21.28 -13.59
N SER A 328 17.76 20.62 -13.62
CA SER A 328 17.35 19.64 -12.61
C SER A 328 18.26 18.41 -12.63
N LEU A 329 18.31 17.66 -11.52
CA LEU A 329 19.04 16.40 -11.45
C LEU A 329 18.57 15.40 -12.51
N ASN A 330 17.28 15.30 -12.79
CA ASN A 330 16.78 14.46 -13.87
C ASN A 330 17.42 14.82 -15.21
N THR A 331 17.42 16.11 -15.57
CA THR A 331 18.03 16.57 -16.82
C THR A 331 19.53 16.26 -16.90
N ILE A 332 20.23 16.40 -15.77
CA ILE A 332 21.68 16.12 -15.69
C ILE A 332 21.94 14.62 -15.89
N LEU A 333 21.19 13.75 -15.20
CA LEU A 333 21.39 12.31 -15.23
C LEU A 333 20.89 11.65 -16.51
N GLU A 334 19.86 12.22 -17.15
CA GLU A 334 19.33 11.78 -18.43
C GLU A 334 20.20 12.23 -19.62
N GLN A 335 20.92 13.37 -19.49
CA GLN A 335 21.74 13.97 -20.53
C GLN A 335 23.16 14.29 -20.03
N PRO A 336 23.92 13.30 -19.51
CA PRO A 336 25.20 13.52 -18.85
C PRO A 336 26.24 14.19 -19.76
N ASP A 337 26.21 13.92 -21.05
CA ASP A 337 27.14 14.50 -22.04
C ASP A 337 26.98 16.02 -22.19
N LEU A 338 25.78 16.56 -21.89
CA LEU A 338 25.56 18.01 -21.91
C LEU A 338 25.99 18.69 -20.59
N PHE A 339 26.10 17.93 -19.52
CA PHE A 339 26.39 18.42 -18.15
C PHE A 339 27.55 17.67 -17.48
N PRO A 340 28.68 17.40 -18.18
CA PRO A 340 29.74 16.53 -17.65
C PRO A 340 30.30 17.05 -16.34
N ARG A 341 30.42 18.39 -16.16
CA ARG A 341 30.95 18.96 -14.94
C ARG A 341 30.03 18.70 -13.71
N GLN A 342 28.74 18.82 -13.89
CA GLN A 342 27.79 18.53 -12.81
C GLN A 342 27.80 17.06 -12.44
N VAL A 343 27.89 16.16 -13.43
CA VAL A 343 28.04 14.71 -13.21
C VAL A 343 29.32 14.41 -12.44
N ASP A 344 30.47 14.99 -12.82
CA ASP A 344 31.76 14.79 -12.12
C ASP A 344 31.72 15.31 -10.68
N ILE A 345 30.98 16.41 -10.41
CA ILE A 345 30.77 16.92 -9.04
C ILE A 345 29.88 15.94 -8.26
N ILE A 346 28.79 15.41 -8.84
CA ILE A 346 27.88 14.44 -8.19
C ILE A 346 28.65 13.15 -7.83
N ARG A 347 29.53 12.70 -8.70
CA ARG A 347 30.41 11.53 -8.46
C ARG A 347 31.47 11.79 -7.38
N GLY A 348 31.82 13.06 -7.12
CA GLY A 348 32.94 13.43 -6.25
C GLY A 348 34.29 13.44 -6.97
N ASP A 349 34.31 13.29 -8.29
CA ASP A 349 35.53 13.21 -9.11
C ASP A 349 36.26 14.55 -9.18
N ILE A 350 35.54 15.67 -9.04
CA ILE A 350 36.08 17.02 -9.06
C ILE A 350 35.51 17.92 -7.96
N ASN A 351 36.32 18.88 -7.53
CA ASN A 351 35.90 19.87 -6.55
C ASN A 351 34.96 20.92 -7.18
N SER A 352 33.99 21.39 -6.39
CA SER A 352 33.12 22.49 -6.75
C SER A 352 33.88 23.81 -6.85
N ASN A 353 33.52 24.66 -7.81
CA ASN A 353 33.87 26.07 -7.75
C ASN A 353 32.85 26.82 -6.88
N LEU A 354 33.23 28.03 -6.42
CA LEU A 354 32.35 28.92 -5.64
C LEU A 354 31.34 29.63 -6.55
N VAL A 355 30.53 28.86 -7.29
CA VAL A 355 29.48 29.32 -8.19
C VAL A 355 28.21 28.48 -8.00
N ALA A 356 27.06 29.12 -8.14
CA ALA A 356 25.77 28.46 -7.87
C ALA A 356 25.49 27.22 -8.71
N THR A 357 26.06 27.11 -9.90
CA THR A 357 25.92 25.94 -10.79
C THR A 357 26.78 24.73 -10.38
N ASP A 358 27.73 24.93 -9.45
CA ASP A 358 28.60 23.88 -8.89
C ASP A 358 28.25 23.60 -7.43
N THR A 359 27.42 24.44 -6.79
CA THR A 359 27.04 24.31 -5.39
C THR A 359 25.84 23.38 -5.27
N LEU A 360 25.99 22.31 -4.49
CA LEU A 360 24.96 21.32 -4.20
C LEU A 360 23.92 21.91 -3.25
N ASP A 361 22.66 21.57 -3.48
CA ASP A 361 21.51 22.02 -2.71
C ASP A 361 20.88 20.82 -2.00
N VAL A 362 21.03 20.76 -0.70
CA VAL A 362 20.50 19.69 0.15
C VAL A 362 19.33 20.23 0.96
N THR A 363 18.21 19.56 0.90
CA THR A 363 16.99 19.95 1.60
C THR A 363 16.63 18.95 2.68
N ASP A 364 16.41 19.46 3.89
CA ASP A 364 15.76 18.75 4.96
C ASP A 364 14.23 18.89 4.79
N ASN A 365 13.56 17.80 4.42
CA ASN A 365 12.11 17.78 4.23
C ASN A 365 11.43 17.31 5.51
N ASP A 366 11.31 18.18 6.52
CA ASP A 366 10.56 17.89 7.75
C ASP A 366 9.05 17.96 7.49
N ARG A 367 8.34 16.93 7.97
CA ARG A 367 6.87 16.86 7.89
C ARG A 367 6.29 16.21 9.12
N LYS A 368 5.15 16.75 9.55
CA LYS A 368 4.34 16.18 10.62
C LYS A 368 2.94 15.92 10.10
N TYR A 369 2.41 14.75 10.44
CA TYR A 369 1.08 14.34 10.03
C TYR A 369 0.31 13.89 11.26
N GLU A 370 -0.98 14.18 11.27
CA GLU A 370 -1.92 13.63 12.23
C GLU A 370 -3.18 13.17 11.49
N SER A 371 -3.72 12.03 11.91
CA SER A 371 -5.04 11.60 11.46
C SER A 371 -5.83 11.03 12.63
N ALA A 372 -7.13 11.31 12.67
CA ALA A 372 -8.02 10.82 13.69
C ALA A 372 -9.44 10.66 13.13
N GLY A 373 -10.21 9.75 13.69
CA GLY A 373 -11.58 9.58 13.26
C GLY A 373 -12.40 8.64 14.11
N ILE A 374 -13.66 8.60 13.78
CA ILE A 374 -14.62 7.63 14.29
C ILE A 374 -15.39 7.06 13.10
N GLN A 375 -15.49 5.75 13.05
CA GLN A 375 -16.35 5.06 12.08
C GLN A 375 -17.30 4.11 12.80
N VAL A 376 -18.54 4.07 12.31
CA VAL A 376 -19.61 3.19 12.82
C VAL A 376 -20.15 2.43 11.62
N ALA A 377 -20.24 1.12 11.74
CA ALA A 377 -20.87 0.26 10.74
C ALA A 377 -21.93 -0.63 11.40
N ALA A 378 -23.03 -0.84 10.72
CA ALA A 378 -24.07 -1.78 11.11
C ALA A 378 -24.21 -2.85 10.04
N ASP A 379 -24.22 -4.11 10.44
CA ASP A 379 -24.45 -5.27 9.59
C ASP A 379 -25.78 -5.92 10.00
N TYR A 380 -26.69 -6.03 9.04
CA TYR A 380 -28.02 -6.57 9.27
C TYR A 380 -28.38 -7.69 8.30
N ALA A 381 -28.43 -8.92 8.82
CA ALA A 381 -28.85 -10.10 8.07
C ALA A 381 -30.37 -10.30 8.19
N ILE A 382 -31.08 -10.46 7.08
CA ILE A 382 -32.53 -10.69 7.06
C ILE A 382 -32.94 -11.56 5.88
N ASP A 383 -33.77 -12.56 6.15
CA ASP A 383 -34.39 -13.40 5.14
C ASP A 383 -35.75 -12.87 4.74
N TYR A 384 -35.97 -12.64 3.46
CA TYR A 384 -37.27 -12.28 2.90
C TYR A 384 -37.68 -13.23 1.78
N GLY A 385 -38.51 -14.21 2.14
CA GLY A 385 -38.93 -15.27 1.22
C GLY A 385 -37.80 -16.17 0.79
N ALA A 386 -37.39 -16.08 -0.47
CA ALA A 386 -36.28 -16.85 -1.04
C ALA A 386 -34.96 -16.04 -1.10
N PHE A 387 -34.94 -14.81 -0.61
CA PHE A 387 -33.80 -13.92 -0.64
C PHE A 387 -33.21 -13.77 0.76
N ALA A 388 -31.91 -14.02 0.88
CA ALA A 388 -31.15 -13.68 2.08
C ALA A 388 -30.39 -12.39 1.82
N HIS A 389 -30.67 -11.37 2.63
CA HIS A 389 -30.06 -10.05 2.54
C HIS A 389 -29.01 -9.87 3.64
N ASN A 390 -27.85 -9.35 3.28
CA ASN A 390 -26.89 -8.80 4.23
C ASN A 390 -26.71 -7.31 3.92
N ILE A 391 -27.33 -6.46 4.74
CA ILE A 391 -27.33 -5.02 4.59
C ILE A 391 -26.23 -4.43 5.48
N GLU A 392 -25.25 -3.76 4.88
CA GLU A 392 -24.22 -3.03 5.57
C GLU A 392 -24.42 -1.52 5.38
N ALA A 393 -24.40 -0.77 6.48
CA ALA A 393 -24.45 0.69 6.46
C ALA A 393 -23.34 1.25 7.32
N GLY A 394 -22.63 2.27 6.84
CA GLY A 394 -21.53 2.86 7.59
C GLY A 394 -21.50 4.39 7.51
N LEU A 395 -20.94 4.97 8.55
CA LEU A 395 -20.66 6.40 8.68
C LEU A 395 -19.25 6.58 9.26
N ARG A 396 -18.43 7.42 8.64
CA ARG A 396 -17.12 7.82 9.15
C ARG A 396 -17.01 9.34 9.16
N TYR A 397 -16.53 9.87 10.28
CA TYR A 397 -15.93 11.20 10.37
C TYR A 397 -14.42 11.04 10.49
N HIS A 398 -13.68 11.74 9.66
CA HIS A 398 -12.23 11.71 9.60
C HIS A 398 -11.67 13.13 9.59
N TYR A 399 -10.58 13.32 10.28
CA TYR A 399 -9.74 14.51 10.24
C TYR A 399 -8.32 14.08 9.95
N ASP A 400 -7.65 14.76 9.03
CA ASP A 400 -6.19 14.64 8.87
C ASP A 400 -5.53 16.00 8.63
N SER A 401 -4.24 16.07 8.93
CA SER A 401 -3.42 17.26 8.70
C SER A 401 -2.00 16.91 8.33
N ILE A 402 -1.34 17.87 7.69
CA ILE A 402 0.09 17.85 7.37
C ILE A 402 0.69 19.23 7.54
N ASP A 403 1.82 19.29 8.27
CA ASP A 403 2.72 20.46 8.32
C ASP A 403 3.98 20.14 7.54
N ARG A 404 4.45 21.07 6.70
CA ARG A 404 5.67 20.94 5.90
C ARG A 404 6.60 22.10 6.17
N ASP A 405 7.82 21.77 6.62
CA ASP A 405 8.94 22.69 6.78
C ASP A 405 10.15 22.13 6.01
N HIS A 406 10.36 22.60 4.78
CA HIS A 406 11.47 22.13 3.96
C HIS A 406 12.56 23.19 3.95
N PHE A 407 13.65 22.93 4.62
CA PHE A 407 14.77 23.86 4.78
C PHE A 407 15.98 23.45 3.95
N SER A 408 16.52 24.39 3.18
CA SER A 408 17.64 24.15 2.25
C SER A 408 18.96 24.66 2.83
N ARG A 409 20.02 23.86 2.63
CA ARG A 409 21.41 24.18 2.90
C ARG A 409 22.26 23.89 1.68
N SER A 410 23.36 24.60 1.53
CA SER A 410 24.25 24.41 0.40
C SER A 410 25.60 23.84 0.81
N TYR A 411 26.15 23.03 -0.12
CA TYR A 411 27.39 22.29 0.06
C TYR A 411 28.27 22.40 -1.20
N LEU A 412 29.57 22.28 -0.98
CA LEU A 412 30.57 22.17 -2.04
C LEU A 412 31.19 20.78 -1.99
N MET A 413 31.38 20.16 -3.13
CA MET A 413 32.21 18.96 -3.23
C MET A 413 33.67 19.34 -3.10
N SER A 414 34.41 18.72 -2.17
CA SER A 414 35.84 18.95 -1.93
C SER A 414 36.51 17.64 -1.56
N ASP A 415 37.35 17.12 -2.46
CA ASP A 415 38.04 15.84 -2.30
C ASP A 415 37.06 14.67 -1.98
N SER A 416 35.96 14.61 -2.71
CA SER A 416 34.82 13.68 -2.58
C SER A 416 33.94 13.89 -1.34
N ASP A 417 34.26 14.80 -0.42
CA ASP A 417 33.45 15.12 0.74
C ASP A 417 32.51 16.31 0.46
N MET A 418 31.30 16.28 1.00
CA MET A 418 30.36 17.40 0.98
C MET A 418 30.63 18.34 2.15
N VAL A 419 31.20 19.50 1.86
CA VAL A 419 31.56 20.52 2.86
C VAL A 419 30.57 21.68 2.76
N THR A 420 30.00 22.10 3.90
CA THR A 420 29.10 23.27 3.91
C THR A 420 29.78 24.52 3.44
N ASP A 421 29.11 25.31 2.60
CA ASP A 421 29.58 26.68 2.21
C ASP A 421 29.24 27.72 3.29
N GLY A 422 28.58 27.30 4.39
CA GLY A 422 28.18 28.17 5.50
C GLY A 422 26.99 29.08 5.19
N ILE A 423 26.31 28.87 4.07
CA ILE A 423 25.15 29.64 3.65
C ILE A 423 23.87 28.85 3.89
N GLU A 424 23.00 29.36 4.75
CA GLU A 424 21.63 28.88 4.88
C GLU A 424 20.77 29.49 3.78
N ARG A 425 20.12 28.65 2.98
CA ARG A 425 19.27 29.10 1.85
C ARG A 425 17.85 29.43 2.27
N GLY A 426 17.43 28.92 3.45
CA GLY A 426 16.10 29.13 4.01
C GLY A 426 15.07 28.10 3.56
N ASN A 427 13.83 28.38 3.87
CA ASN A 427 12.73 27.47 3.56
C ASN A 427 12.40 27.50 2.07
N LYS A 428 12.32 26.32 1.45
CA LYS A 428 11.73 26.09 0.11
C LYS A 428 10.23 25.89 0.20
N THR A 429 9.77 25.30 1.29
CA THR A 429 8.35 25.03 1.54
C THR A 429 8.10 25.30 3.02
N LEU A 430 7.08 26.09 3.31
CA LEU A 430 6.55 26.31 4.66
C LEU A 430 5.04 26.42 4.54
N ASN A 431 4.34 25.32 4.71
CA ASN A 431 2.90 25.27 4.53
C ASN A 431 2.26 24.18 5.40
N ASP A 432 0.97 24.35 5.64
CA ASP A 432 0.11 23.38 6.31
C ASP A 432 -1.15 23.12 5.50
N ALA A 433 -1.72 21.94 5.70
CA ALA A 433 -3.02 21.58 5.19
C ALA A 433 -3.78 20.71 6.19
N ASP A 434 -5.09 20.91 6.27
CA ASP A 434 -5.98 20.07 7.06
C ASP A 434 -7.25 19.73 6.26
N THR A 435 -7.83 18.58 6.58
CA THR A 435 -9.06 18.10 5.93
C THR A 435 -10.01 17.48 6.94
N GLU A 436 -11.27 17.88 6.89
CA GLU A 436 -12.39 17.20 7.53
C GLU A 436 -13.21 16.46 6.47
N ALA A 437 -13.50 15.19 6.70
CA ALA A 437 -14.28 14.37 5.79
C ALA A 437 -15.39 13.60 6.49
N VAL A 438 -16.57 13.57 5.87
CA VAL A 438 -17.70 12.72 6.28
C VAL A 438 -17.99 11.76 5.13
N ALA A 439 -17.89 10.47 5.42
CA ALA A 439 -18.20 9.42 4.46
C ALA A 439 -19.36 8.56 4.98
N THR A 440 -20.29 8.21 4.11
CA THR A 440 -21.36 7.25 4.42
C THR A 440 -21.51 6.26 3.28
N TYR A 441 -21.86 5.03 3.60
CA TYR A 441 -22.19 4.03 2.60
C TYR A 441 -23.37 3.16 3.01
N LEU A 442 -24.03 2.60 2.01
CA LEU A 442 -25.03 1.56 2.15
C LEU A 442 -24.74 0.50 1.10
N ARG A 443 -24.71 -0.76 1.51
CA ARG A 443 -24.52 -1.92 0.65
C ARG A 443 -25.52 -3.00 1.02
N ASP A 444 -26.13 -3.65 0.03
CA ASP A 444 -26.93 -4.85 0.21
C ASP A 444 -26.31 -5.99 -0.62
N THR A 445 -26.01 -7.09 0.03
CA THR A 445 -25.62 -8.34 -0.61
C THR A 445 -26.79 -9.31 -0.50
N VAL A 446 -27.33 -9.74 -1.64
CA VAL A 446 -28.51 -10.58 -1.72
C VAL A 446 -28.16 -11.93 -2.29
N ASP A 447 -28.30 -12.99 -1.48
CA ASP A 447 -28.21 -14.37 -1.92
C ASP A 447 -29.58 -14.89 -2.34
N TRP A 448 -29.67 -15.40 -3.59
CA TRP A 448 -30.89 -16.00 -4.15
C TRP A 448 -30.56 -17.24 -4.98
N GLN A 449 -30.82 -18.40 -4.46
CA GLN A 449 -30.45 -19.67 -5.09
C GLN A 449 -28.93 -19.69 -5.41
N ASP A 450 -28.59 -19.83 -6.71
CA ASP A 450 -27.20 -19.85 -7.20
C ASP A 450 -26.66 -18.45 -7.56
N TRP A 451 -27.39 -17.38 -7.19
CA TRP A 451 -27.05 -16.00 -7.51
C TRP A 451 -26.73 -15.21 -6.25
N LYS A 452 -25.68 -14.43 -6.31
CA LYS A 452 -25.33 -13.42 -5.31
C LYS A 452 -25.26 -12.06 -6.00
N PHE A 453 -26.11 -11.13 -5.56
CA PHE A 453 -26.14 -9.75 -6.03
C PHE A 453 -25.50 -8.84 -4.97
N ASN A 454 -24.79 -7.84 -5.42
CA ASN A 454 -24.25 -6.79 -4.56
C ASN A 454 -24.63 -5.44 -5.17
N VAL A 455 -25.25 -4.55 -4.40
CA VAL A 455 -25.59 -3.19 -4.81
C VAL A 455 -25.20 -2.26 -3.68
N GLY A 456 -24.54 -1.17 -4.00
CA GLY A 456 -24.12 -0.22 -2.97
C GLY A 456 -23.91 1.19 -3.50
N LEU A 457 -23.83 2.09 -2.55
CA LEU A 457 -23.61 3.50 -2.77
C LEU A 457 -22.76 4.06 -1.66
N ARG A 458 -21.73 4.85 -2.02
CA ARG A 458 -20.91 5.63 -1.10
C ARG A 458 -21.04 7.10 -1.43
N TYR A 459 -21.14 7.94 -0.41
CA TYR A 459 -21.08 9.38 -0.51
C TYR A 459 -19.99 9.92 0.42
N GLU A 460 -19.19 10.85 -0.07
CA GLU A 460 -18.21 11.58 0.73
C GLU A 460 -18.38 13.09 0.56
N TYR A 461 -18.32 13.81 1.67
CA TYR A 461 -18.15 15.25 1.73
C TYR A 461 -16.79 15.55 2.36
N ILE A 462 -15.98 16.32 1.66
CA ILE A 462 -14.58 16.60 2.01
C ILE A 462 -14.41 18.11 2.02
N ASP A 463 -13.86 18.68 3.08
CA ASP A 463 -13.58 20.10 3.24
C ASP A 463 -12.14 20.28 3.67
N SER A 464 -11.32 20.83 2.78
CA SER A 464 -9.86 20.94 2.95
C SER A 464 -9.43 22.40 3.00
N HIS A 465 -8.49 22.70 3.88
CA HIS A 465 -7.84 24.00 4.00
C HIS A 465 -6.34 23.87 3.70
N PHE A 466 -5.79 24.87 3.06
CA PHE A 466 -4.36 24.96 2.77
C PHE A 466 -3.86 26.38 3.06
N ASN A 467 -2.72 26.46 3.72
CA ASN A 467 -2.06 27.72 4.05
C ASN A 467 -0.57 27.65 3.67
N ASP A 468 -0.13 28.51 2.77
CA ASP A 468 1.27 28.66 2.36
C ASP A 468 1.81 29.97 2.93
N GLU A 469 2.66 29.84 3.94
CA GLU A 469 3.20 30.99 4.66
C GLU A 469 4.23 31.75 3.82
N LEU A 470 5.03 31.06 2.98
CA LEU A 470 6.04 31.69 2.14
C LEU A 470 5.42 32.58 1.09
N ASN A 471 4.34 32.12 0.45
CA ASN A 471 3.66 32.83 -0.64
C ASN A 471 2.44 33.62 -0.14
N SER A 472 2.15 33.60 1.16
CA SER A 472 0.96 34.22 1.77
C SER A 472 -0.34 33.81 1.05
N ARG A 473 -0.44 32.55 0.63
CA ARG A 473 -1.58 31.98 -0.09
C ARG A 473 -2.41 31.09 0.83
N GLN A 474 -3.71 31.31 0.84
CA GLN A 474 -4.65 30.42 1.52
C GLN A 474 -5.70 29.95 0.52
N SER A 475 -6.10 28.70 0.61
CA SER A 475 -7.19 28.14 -0.17
C SER A 475 -8.07 27.23 0.68
N ARG A 476 -9.32 27.12 0.25
CA ARG A 476 -10.27 26.14 0.77
C ARG A 476 -10.89 25.41 -0.40
N ASN A 477 -10.95 24.10 -0.31
CA ASN A 477 -11.51 23.25 -1.34
C ASN A 477 -12.55 22.31 -0.71
N SER A 478 -13.80 22.36 -1.18
CA SER A 478 -14.87 21.50 -0.69
C SER A 478 -15.40 20.66 -1.84
N GLN A 479 -15.46 19.34 -1.64
CA GLN A 479 -15.84 18.37 -2.65
C GLN A 479 -16.96 17.46 -2.15
N SER A 480 -17.84 17.03 -3.06
CA SER A 480 -18.87 16.02 -2.79
C SER A 480 -18.76 14.93 -3.85
N LEU A 481 -18.54 13.71 -3.44
CA LEU A 481 -18.29 12.57 -4.32
C LEU A 481 -19.33 11.48 -4.08
N LEU A 482 -19.86 10.92 -5.17
CA LEU A 482 -20.85 9.84 -5.14
C LEU A 482 -20.31 8.66 -5.93
N ALA A 483 -20.18 7.51 -5.28
CA ALA A 483 -19.64 6.29 -5.85
C ALA A 483 -20.66 5.13 -5.76
N PRO A 484 -21.51 4.94 -6.77
CA PRO A 484 -22.37 3.78 -6.89
C PRO A 484 -21.60 2.56 -7.39
N GLY A 485 -22.13 1.38 -7.10
CA GLY A 485 -21.64 0.15 -7.67
C GLY A 485 -22.63 -0.98 -7.55
N ALA A 486 -22.52 -1.93 -8.47
CA ALA A 486 -23.31 -3.15 -8.49
C ALA A 486 -22.50 -4.30 -9.05
N GLY A 487 -22.81 -5.51 -8.59
CA GLY A 487 -22.18 -6.71 -9.09
C GLY A 487 -23.07 -7.92 -8.93
N VAL A 488 -22.79 -8.94 -9.71
CA VAL A 488 -23.47 -10.22 -9.64
C VAL A 488 -22.45 -11.34 -9.74
N PHE A 489 -22.63 -12.38 -8.93
CA PHE A 489 -21.95 -13.65 -9.07
C PHE A 489 -23.01 -14.73 -9.28
N TRP A 490 -22.81 -15.61 -10.28
CA TRP A 490 -23.69 -16.71 -10.59
C TRP A 490 -22.93 -18.04 -10.50
N GLN A 491 -23.27 -18.86 -9.53
CA GLN A 491 -22.76 -20.22 -9.39
C GLN A 491 -23.47 -21.13 -10.39
N TYR A 492 -22.87 -21.34 -11.57
CA TYR A 492 -23.47 -22.12 -12.66
C TYR A 492 -23.45 -23.61 -12.39
N THR A 493 -22.38 -24.13 -11.78
CA THR A 493 -22.26 -25.50 -11.24
C THR A 493 -21.55 -25.40 -9.89
N ASP A 494 -21.46 -26.50 -9.14
CA ASP A 494 -20.74 -26.55 -7.87
C ASP A 494 -19.28 -26.06 -7.99
N GLN A 495 -18.69 -26.12 -9.19
CA GLN A 495 -17.30 -25.76 -9.43
C GLN A 495 -17.13 -24.47 -10.23
N LEU A 496 -18.10 -24.08 -11.07
CA LEU A 496 -17.95 -22.98 -12.02
C LEU A 496 -18.92 -21.84 -11.70
N GLY A 497 -18.35 -20.65 -11.47
CA GLY A 497 -19.09 -19.41 -11.29
C GLY A 497 -18.69 -18.32 -12.27
N PHE A 498 -19.60 -17.39 -12.52
CA PHE A 498 -19.39 -16.20 -13.37
C PHE A 498 -19.64 -14.95 -12.57
N LEU A 499 -18.86 -13.92 -12.84
CA LEU A 499 -19.04 -12.61 -12.22
C LEU A 499 -19.14 -11.50 -13.26
N LEU A 500 -19.91 -10.47 -12.91
CA LEU A 500 -19.99 -9.20 -13.62
C LEU A 500 -20.13 -8.08 -12.60
N GLY A 501 -19.37 -7.01 -12.77
CA GLY A 501 -19.38 -5.87 -11.86
C GLY A 501 -19.22 -4.54 -12.57
N ILE A 502 -19.78 -3.50 -11.97
CA ILE A 502 -19.59 -2.11 -12.34
C ILE A 502 -19.51 -1.27 -11.07
N ASN A 503 -18.56 -0.35 -11.00
CA ASN A 503 -18.51 0.62 -9.91
C ASN A 503 -17.85 1.92 -10.36
N LYS A 504 -18.20 3.01 -9.69
CA LYS A 504 -17.49 4.27 -9.79
C LYS A 504 -16.45 4.34 -8.66
N GLY A 505 -15.17 4.43 -9.02
CA GLY A 505 -14.08 4.74 -8.13
C GLY A 505 -13.73 6.22 -8.18
N PHE A 506 -13.07 6.73 -7.15
CA PHE A 506 -12.64 8.13 -7.11
C PHE A 506 -11.34 8.33 -6.31
N SER A 507 -10.66 9.43 -6.62
CA SER A 507 -9.59 10.00 -5.80
C SER A 507 -9.80 11.52 -5.70
N PRO A 508 -9.95 12.09 -4.48
CA PRO A 508 -10.20 13.51 -4.32
C PRO A 508 -8.99 14.34 -4.72
N THR A 509 -9.22 15.60 -5.08
CA THR A 509 -8.14 16.58 -5.23
C THR A 509 -7.55 16.94 -3.87
N GLY A 510 -6.27 17.31 -3.85
CA GLY A 510 -5.60 17.75 -2.63
C GLY A 510 -6.07 19.12 -2.14
N ALA A 511 -5.71 19.44 -0.90
CA ALA A 511 -6.06 20.71 -0.26
C ALA A 511 -5.51 21.95 -1.00
N SER A 512 -4.35 21.83 -1.66
CA SER A 512 -3.71 22.90 -2.44
C SER A 512 -4.22 23.04 -3.87
N ALA A 513 -5.10 22.14 -4.32
CA ALA A 513 -5.61 22.13 -5.69
C ALA A 513 -6.26 23.45 -6.08
N SER A 514 -6.05 23.87 -7.32
CA SER A 514 -6.76 25.00 -7.88
C SER A 514 -8.21 24.65 -8.20
N SER A 515 -9.11 25.63 -8.19
CA SER A 515 -10.55 25.42 -8.39
C SER A 515 -10.97 24.88 -9.77
N ASN A 516 -10.02 24.73 -10.67
CA ASN A 516 -10.20 24.17 -12.02
C ASN A 516 -9.68 22.73 -12.14
N VAL A 517 -9.26 22.11 -11.04
CA VAL A 517 -8.92 20.68 -10.99
C VAL A 517 -10.10 19.92 -10.38
N ASP A 518 -10.65 19.01 -11.15
CA ASP A 518 -11.72 18.14 -10.72
C ASP A 518 -11.14 16.85 -10.07
N ALA A 519 -11.95 16.19 -9.21
CA ALA A 519 -11.56 14.90 -8.65
C ALA A 519 -11.32 13.87 -9.77
N GLU A 520 -10.40 12.95 -9.54
CA GLU A 520 -10.23 11.80 -10.43
C GLU A 520 -11.37 10.82 -10.20
N GLU A 521 -12.08 10.48 -11.26
CA GLU A 521 -13.19 9.55 -11.24
C GLU A 521 -13.04 8.53 -12.37
N ALA A 522 -13.38 7.28 -12.10
CA ALA A 522 -13.39 6.23 -13.11
C ALA A 522 -14.60 5.33 -12.97
N ILE A 523 -15.18 4.94 -14.11
CA ILE A 523 -16.17 3.86 -14.18
C ILE A 523 -15.42 2.58 -14.50
N ASN A 524 -15.43 1.64 -13.55
CA ASN A 524 -14.77 0.36 -13.65
C ASN A 524 -15.77 -0.73 -13.99
N PHE A 525 -15.46 -1.53 -14.99
CA PHE A 525 -16.18 -2.74 -15.38
C PHE A 525 -15.28 -3.94 -15.14
N GLU A 526 -15.85 -5.02 -14.59
CA GLU A 526 -15.17 -6.31 -14.51
C GLU A 526 -16.12 -7.44 -14.85
N TYR A 527 -15.59 -8.48 -15.49
CA TYR A 527 -16.30 -9.69 -15.83
C TYR A 527 -15.34 -10.88 -15.80
N GLY A 528 -15.83 -12.02 -15.39
CA GLY A 528 -14.91 -13.15 -15.30
C GLY A 528 -15.60 -14.46 -14.94
N LEU A 529 -14.75 -15.46 -14.82
CA LEU A 529 -15.13 -16.79 -14.38
C LEU A 529 -14.20 -17.28 -13.27
N ARG A 530 -14.75 -18.08 -12.38
CA ARG A 530 -14.04 -18.81 -11.32
C ARG A 530 -14.36 -20.28 -11.41
N TYR A 531 -13.33 -21.09 -11.33
CA TYR A 531 -13.43 -22.54 -11.25
C TYR A 531 -12.76 -23.02 -9.97
N ASP A 532 -13.49 -23.71 -9.12
CA ASP A 532 -13.04 -24.12 -7.79
C ASP A 532 -13.38 -25.59 -7.53
N THR A 533 -12.36 -26.34 -7.18
CA THR A 533 -12.43 -27.72 -6.70
C THR A 533 -11.47 -27.89 -5.53
N GLU A 534 -11.49 -29.04 -4.86
CA GLU A 534 -10.52 -29.34 -3.78
C GLU A 534 -9.05 -29.24 -4.22
N VAL A 535 -8.75 -29.42 -5.51
CA VAL A 535 -7.37 -29.48 -6.02
C VAL A 535 -7.02 -28.37 -7.02
N LEU A 536 -8.01 -27.68 -7.60
CA LEU A 536 -7.79 -26.62 -8.58
C LEU A 536 -8.68 -25.43 -8.28
N GLN A 537 -8.05 -24.30 -8.05
CA GLN A 537 -8.68 -22.97 -8.00
C GLN A 537 -8.15 -22.16 -9.18
N ALA A 538 -9.03 -21.65 -10.01
CA ALA A 538 -8.63 -20.84 -11.15
C ALA A 538 -9.63 -19.71 -11.36
N GLN A 539 -9.12 -18.53 -11.77
CA GLN A 539 -9.98 -17.44 -12.18
C GLN A 539 -9.36 -16.68 -13.34
N VAL A 540 -10.24 -16.18 -14.20
CA VAL A 540 -9.88 -15.27 -15.30
C VAL A 540 -10.83 -14.09 -15.23
N ILE A 541 -10.29 -12.88 -15.08
CA ILE A 541 -11.06 -11.65 -14.92
C ILE A 541 -10.59 -10.65 -15.95
N GLY A 542 -11.49 -10.22 -16.84
CA GLY A 542 -11.31 -9.06 -17.69
C GLY A 542 -11.77 -7.80 -16.94
N PHE A 543 -11.04 -6.71 -17.12
CA PHE A 543 -11.40 -5.41 -16.55
C PHE A 543 -11.27 -4.30 -17.60
N PHE A 544 -12.08 -3.25 -17.42
CA PHE A 544 -12.04 -2.04 -18.21
C PHE A 544 -12.37 -0.86 -17.30
N SER A 545 -11.53 0.18 -17.32
CA SER A 545 -11.69 1.41 -16.55
C SER A 545 -11.70 2.61 -17.49
N ASP A 546 -12.75 3.43 -17.40
CA ASP A 546 -12.93 4.65 -18.17
C ASP A 546 -12.82 5.86 -17.23
N TYR A 547 -11.71 6.59 -17.34
CA TYR A 547 -11.39 7.74 -16.51
C TYR A 547 -11.86 9.01 -17.16
N ASP A 548 -12.70 9.78 -16.47
CA ASP A 548 -13.13 11.11 -16.92
C ASP A 548 -12.01 12.14 -16.76
N ASN A 549 -11.27 12.05 -15.65
CA ASN A 549 -10.17 12.94 -15.34
C ASN A 549 -9.08 12.19 -14.59
N LEU A 550 -7.87 12.14 -15.13
CA LEU A 550 -6.68 11.63 -14.46
C LEU A 550 -5.96 12.80 -13.79
N ILE A 551 -5.57 12.65 -12.52
CA ILE A 551 -4.82 13.68 -11.81
C ILE A 551 -3.34 13.31 -11.72
N GLY A 552 -2.47 14.19 -12.27
CA GLY A 552 -1.04 14.23 -11.97
C GLY A 552 -0.76 15.19 -10.84
N ARG A 553 0.16 14.84 -9.94
CA ARG A 553 0.56 15.69 -8.80
C ARG A 553 2.05 15.90 -8.79
N CYS A 554 2.45 17.16 -8.80
CA CYS A 554 3.85 17.57 -8.72
C CYS A 554 4.46 17.28 -7.33
N ARG A 555 5.70 16.84 -7.33
CA ARG A 555 6.48 16.50 -6.15
C ARG A 555 7.77 17.26 -6.09
N ALA A 556 8.48 17.12 -4.97
CA ALA A 556 9.79 17.72 -4.80
C ALA A 556 10.85 17.22 -5.80
N SER A 557 10.61 16.03 -6.40
CA SER A 557 11.46 15.45 -7.44
C SER A 557 11.07 15.82 -8.87
N ASP A 558 9.89 16.43 -9.08
CA ASP A 558 9.44 16.84 -10.40
C ASP A 558 9.97 18.24 -10.73
N SER A 559 10.33 18.43 -11.99
CA SER A 559 10.81 19.72 -12.48
C SER A 559 9.71 20.47 -13.23
N GLY A 560 9.73 21.81 -13.15
CA GLY A 560 8.81 22.65 -13.93
C GLY A 560 7.44 22.89 -13.31
N CYS A 561 7.20 22.45 -12.07
CA CYS A 561 5.96 22.65 -11.34
C CYS A 561 6.20 22.85 -9.84
N GLU A 562 5.20 23.37 -9.11
CA GLU A 562 5.26 23.56 -7.66
C GLU A 562 4.87 22.29 -6.90
N VAL A 563 5.55 21.99 -5.78
CA VAL A 563 5.25 20.82 -4.95
C VAL A 563 3.80 20.83 -4.48
N GLY A 564 3.05 19.81 -4.85
CA GLY A 564 1.62 19.68 -4.55
C GLY A 564 0.69 20.28 -5.60
N GLU A 565 1.22 20.89 -6.66
CA GLU A 565 0.42 21.33 -7.80
C GLU A 565 -0.21 20.13 -8.50
N GLU A 566 -1.49 20.26 -8.86
CA GLU A 566 -2.25 19.19 -9.51
C GLU A 566 -2.63 19.60 -10.94
N PHE A 567 -2.62 18.61 -11.82
CA PHE A 567 -2.87 18.74 -13.25
C PHE A 567 -3.99 17.79 -13.68
N ASN A 568 -4.91 18.30 -14.49
CA ASN A 568 -5.87 17.46 -15.18
C ASN A 568 -5.19 16.74 -16.36
N GLY A 569 -5.23 15.41 -16.37
CA GLY A 569 -4.68 14.54 -17.43
C GLY A 569 -5.70 14.11 -18.48
N GLY A 570 -6.93 14.64 -18.39
CA GLY A 570 -8.01 14.31 -19.31
C GLY A 570 -8.49 12.86 -19.20
N GLU A 571 -9.17 12.40 -20.26
CA GLU A 571 -9.75 11.06 -20.35
C GLU A 571 -8.69 10.00 -20.61
N VAL A 572 -8.75 8.88 -19.90
CA VAL A 572 -7.87 7.74 -20.06
C VAL A 572 -8.67 6.45 -20.01
N GLN A 573 -8.39 5.53 -20.91
CA GLN A 573 -8.96 4.18 -20.86
C GLN A 573 -7.88 3.16 -20.52
N ILE A 574 -8.22 2.22 -19.64
CA ILE A 574 -7.36 1.12 -19.23
C ILE A 574 -8.14 -0.17 -19.33
N ALA A 575 -7.56 -1.17 -19.99
CA ALA A 575 -8.17 -2.49 -20.16
C ALA A 575 -7.15 -3.59 -19.88
N GLY A 576 -7.61 -4.73 -19.41
CA GLY A 576 -6.70 -5.84 -19.18
C GLY A 576 -7.39 -7.14 -18.80
N VAL A 577 -6.56 -8.14 -18.58
CA VAL A 577 -6.97 -9.46 -18.12
C VAL A 577 -6.08 -9.94 -16.99
N GLU A 578 -6.68 -10.46 -15.95
CA GLU A 578 -6.04 -11.09 -14.78
C GLU A 578 -6.31 -12.60 -14.83
N VAL A 579 -5.26 -13.39 -14.68
CA VAL A 579 -5.33 -14.86 -14.58
C VAL A 579 -4.71 -15.28 -13.26
N TYR A 580 -5.40 -16.09 -12.50
CA TYR A 580 -4.89 -16.71 -11.29
C TYR A 580 -5.23 -18.20 -11.30
N GLY A 581 -4.28 -19.02 -10.88
CA GLY A 581 -4.48 -20.46 -10.73
C GLY A 581 -3.67 -21.01 -9.56
N ASN A 582 -4.30 -21.85 -8.75
CA ASN A 582 -3.64 -22.65 -7.72
C ASN A 582 -4.04 -24.10 -7.93
N TYR A 583 -3.08 -24.97 -8.17
CA TYR A 583 -3.30 -26.40 -8.43
C TYR A 583 -2.46 -27.27 -7.50
N LEU A 584 -3.11 -28.14 -6.75
CA LEU A 584 -2.46 -29.08 -5.84
C LEU A 584 -2.30 -30.43 -6.51
N LEU A 585 -1.10 -30.70 -7.00
CA LEU A 585 -0.73 -32.01 -7.54
C LEU A 585 -0.47 -33.00 -6.40
N ASN A 586 -0.87 -34.28 -6.60
CA ASN A 586 -0.69 -35.34 -5.64
C ASN A 586 -1.33 -35.05 -4.26
N ALA A 587 -2.50 -34.38 -4.28
CA ALA A 587 -3.26 -34.08 -3.06
C ALA A 587 -3.48 -35.33 -2.19
N GLY A 588 -3.21 -35.21 -0.87
CA GLY A 588 -3.25 -36.31 0.09
C GLY A 588 -2.11 -37.32 -0.05
N GLY A 589 -1.09 -37.04 -0.88
CA GLY A 589 0.12 -37.84 -0.99
C GLY A 589 1.11 -37.57 0.15
N ALA A 590 2.20 -38.36 0.22
CA ALA A 590 3.27 -38.13 1.20
C ALA A 590 4.06 -36.84 0.93
N VAL A 591 4.06 -36.41 -0.28
CA VAL A 591 4.54 -35.10 -0.75
C VAL A 591 3.49 -34.53 -1.69
N GLU A 592 3.02 -33.34 -1.40
CA GLU A 592 2.12 -32.56 -2.24
C GLU A 592 2.90 -31.53 -3.03
N PHE A 593 2.41 -31.16 -4.22
CA PHE A 593 3.11 -30.21 -5.09
C PHE A 593 2.12 -29.09 -5.47
N PRO A 594 2.05 -28.02 -4.65
CA PRO A 594 1.28 -26.84 -5.01
C PRO A 594 1.96 -26.11 -6.20
N VAL A 595 1.12 -25.70 -7.15
CA VAL A 595 1.50 -24.88 -8.31
C VAL A 595 0.63 -23.64 -8.29
N ASN A 596 1.25 -22.46 -8.16
CA ASN A 596 0.57 -21.17 -8.22
C ASN A 596 1.00 -20.40 -9.46
N VAL A 597 0.04 -19.82 -10.18
CA VAL A 597 0.28 -19.00 -11.37
C VAL A 597 -0.53 -17.72 -11.25
N SER A 598 0.13 -16.59 -11.44
CA SER A 598 -0.54 -15.29 -11.62
C SER A 598 0.00 -14.62 -12.89
N TYR A 599 -0.90 -14.01 -13.65
CA TYR A 599 -0.54 -13.24 -14.85
C TYR A 599 -1.51 -12.09 -15.03
N THR A 600 -1.00 -10.95 -15.43
CA THR A 600 -1.79 -9.79 -15.80
C THR A 600 -1.26 -9.17 -17.08
N HIS A 601 -2.17 -8.89 -17.99
CA HIS A 601 -1.93 -8.04 -19.16
C HIS A 601 -2.76 -6.77 -19.01
N THR A 602 -2.13 -5.60 -19.20
CA THR A 602 -2.79 -4.29 -19.06
C THR A 602 -2.38 -3.36 -20.19
N GLU A 603 -3.36 -2.77 -20.87
CA GLU A 603 -3.18 -1.72 -21.87
C GLU A 603 -3.81 -0.42 -21.36
N SER A 604 -3.19 0.71 -21.67
CA SER A 604 -3.72 2.03 -21.35
C SER A 604 -3.61 2.98 -22.53
N SER A 605 -4.50 3.96 -22.62
CA SER A 605 -4.43 4.98 -23.65
C SER A 605 -5.08 6.30 -23.21
N PHE A 606 -4.37 7.40 -23.39
CA PHE A 606 -4.94 8.73 -23.33
C PHE A 606 -5.94 8.92 -24.48
N GLN A 607 -7.14 9.43 -24.17
CA GLN A 607 -8.20 9.67 -25.15
C GLN A 607 -8.16 11.09 -25.72
N THR A 608 -7.42 11.99 -25.09
CA THR A 608 -7.26 13.40 -25.47
C THR A 608 -5.80 13.75 -25.64
N SER A 609 -5.51 14.79 -26.45
CA SER A 609 -4.16 15.33 -26.62
C SER A 609 -4.04 16.65 -25.87
N PHE A 610 -2.97 16.83 -25.09
CA PHE A 610 -2.70 18.03 -24.31
C PHE A 610 -1.21 18.22 -24.03
N ASN A 611 -0.85 19.42 -23.57
CA ASN A 611 0.49 19.68 -23.04
C ASN A 611 0.39 19.90 -21.54
N SER A 612 1.32 19.32 -20.78
CA SER A 612 1.42 19.46 -19.34
C SER A 612 2.85 19.81 -18.94
N SER A 613 2.98 20.65 -17.89
CA SER A 613 4.26 20.88 -17.21
C SER A 613 4.62 19.73 -16.25
N PHE A 614 3.70 18.82 -15.99
CA PHE A 614 4.00 17.60 -15.23
C PHE A 614 4.95 16.71 -16.03
N SER A 615 6.14 16.46 -15.48
CA SER A 615 7.27 15.87 -16.21
C SER A 615 6.97 14.48 -16.79
N GLN A 616 6.11 13.69 -16.14
CA GLN A 616 5.74 12.35 -16.63
C GLN A 616 4.75 12.38 -17.81
N TRP A 617 4.09 13.50 -18.05
CA TRP A 617 3.16 13.64 -19.19
C TRP A 617 3.78 14.40 -20.34
N GLY A 618 4.25 15.63 -20.12
CA GLY A 618 4.84 16.46 -21.17
C GLY A 618 3.85 16.74 -22.32
N ASN A 619 4.16 16.35 -23.53
CA ASN A 619 3.32 16.52 -24.73
C ASN A 619 2.58 15.23 -25.07
N VAL A 620 1.43 15.02 -24.44
CA VAL A 620 0.57 13.84 -24.63
C VAL A 620 -0.22 13.94 -25.96
N LYS A 621 -0.25 12.84 -26.68
CA LYS A 621 -1.09 12.65 -27.86
C LYS A 621 -2.12 11.56 -27.58
N GLN A 622 -3.30 11.70 -28.19
CA GLN A 622 -4.31 10.64 -28.13
C GLN A 622 -3.72 9.30 -28.56
N GLY A 623 -3.92 8.26 -27.77
CA GLY A 623 -3.38 6.91 -27.97
C GLY A 623 -2.00 6.69 -27.34
N ASP A 624 -1.42 7.67 -26.64
CA ASP A 624 -0.22 7.44 -25.82
C ASP A 624 -0.57 6.62 -24.58
N SER A 625 0.34 5.74 -24.15
CA SER A 625 0.21 4.93 -22.94
C SER A 625 0.62 5.71 -21.70
N LEU A 626 0.11 5.30 -20.55
CA LEU A 626 0.49 5.82 -19.25
C LEU A 626 1.95 5.50 -18.89
N PRO A 627 2.65 6.40 -18.20
CA PRO A 627 3.98 6.11 -17.66
C PRO A 627 3.90 5.10 -16.48
N TYR A 628 4.97 4.38 -16.25
CA TYR A 628 5.15 3.42 -15.15
C TYR A 628 4.04 2.36 -15.02
N LEU A 629 3.49 1.93 -16.16
CA LEU A 629 2.53 0.82 -16.25
C LEU A 629 3.12 -0.29 -17.12
N PRO A 630 3.48 -1.46 -16.55
CA PRO A 630 3.96 -2.58 -17.32
C PRO A 630 2.78 -3.24 -18.06
N GLU A 631 2.97 -3.57 -19.34
CA GLU A 631 1.94 -4.28 -20.10
C GLU A 631 1.76 -5.72 -19.61
N ASN A 632 2.83 -6.38 -19.20
CA ASN A 632 2.81 -7.77 -18.80
C ASN A 632 3.53 -7.96 -17.47
N ILE A 633 2.89 -8.61 -16.52
CA ILE A 633 3.46 -9.12 -15.28
C ILE A 633 3.01 -10.56 -15.07
N GLY A 634 3.89 -11.38 -14.52
CA GLY A 634 3.56 -12.77 -14.26
C GLY A 634 4.41 -13.40 -13.17
N ARG A 635 3.86 -14.41 -12.50
CA ARG A 635 4.58 -15.22 -11.52
C ARG A 635 4.14 -16.67 -11.62
N ILE A 636 5.09 -17.56 -11.55
CA ILE A 636 4.87 -19.00 -11.44
C ILE A 636 5.63 -19.46 -10.20
N GLN A 637 4.95 -20.12 -9.31
CA GLN A 637 5.52 -20.72 -8.10
C GLN A 637 5.23 -22.22 -8.09
N LEU A 638 6.24 -23.01 -7.80
CA LEU A 638 6.17 -24.45 -7.63
C LEU A 638 6.58 -24.78 -6.20
N GLY A 639 5.81 -25.63 -5.53
CA GLY A 639 6.09 -26.12 -4.19
C GLY A 639 6.27 -27.64 -4.15
N ALA A 640 6.92 -28.10 -3.10
CA ALA A 640 6.94 -29.50 -2.67
C ALA A 640 6.79 -29.49 -1.15
N GLU A 641 5.69 -30.01 -0.66
CA GLU A 641 5.30 -29.96 0.75
C GLU A 641 5.19 -31.37 1.34
N ALA A 642 5.85 -31.60 2.44
CA ALA A 642 5.78 -32.85 3.22
C ALA A 642 5.69 -32.51 4.71
N ASN A 643 5.35 -33.49 5.54
CA ASN A 643 5.08 -33.30 6.98
C ASN A 643 6.12 -32.45 7.75
N LYS A 644 7.41 -32.51 7.36
CA LYS A 644 8.49 -31.82 8.08
C LYS A 644 9.32 -30.86 7.25
N TRP A 645 9.09 -30.78 5.97
CA TRP A 645 9.82 -29.88 5.09
C TRP A 645 8.95 -29.40 3.94
N GLU A 646 9.21 -28.21 3.52
CA GLU A 646 8.59 -27.55 2.38
C GLU A 646 9.71 -26.89 1.57
N ALA A 647 9.55 -26.92 0.26
CA ALA A 647 10.46 -26.23 -0.66
C ALA A 647 9.65 -25.51 -1.73
N PHE A 648 10.00 -24.29 -2.01
CA PHE A 648 9.35 -23.46 -3.01
C PHE A 648 10.37 -22.84 -3.96
N VAL A 649 9.97 -22.75 -5.21
CA VAL A 649 10.67 -22.04 -6.26
C VAL A 649 9.68 -21.12 -6.94
N ALA A 650 10.04 -19.86 -7.14
CA ALA A 650 9.19 -18.89 -7.82
C ALA A 650 9.96 -18.12 -8.89
N VAL A 651 9.34 -17.95 -10.05
CA VAL A 651 9.83 -17.11 -11.15
C VAL A 651 8.86 -15.95 -11.30
N SER A 652 9.36 -14.72 -11.23
CA SER A 652 8.59 -13.49 -11.39
C SER A 652 9.11 -12.70 -12.58
N TYR A 653 8.21 -12.24 -13.44
CA TYR A 653 8.49 -11.41 -14.62
C TYR A 653 7.75 -10.09 -14.54
N GLN A 654 8.41 -9.00 -14.86
CA GLN A 654 7.82 -7.68 -15.09
C GLN A 654 8.35 -7.09 -16.40
N GLY A 655 7.43 -6.64 -17.25
CA GLY A 655 7.76 -5.97 -18.51
C GLY A 655 8.27 -4.55 -18.30
N GLU A 656 8.90 -4.01 -19.33
CA GLU A 656 9.41 -2.65 -19.40
C GLU A 656 8.31 -1.59 -19.21
N MET A 657 8.68 -0.41 -18.67
CA MET A 657 7.76 0.72 -18.43
C MET A 657 8.39 2.02 -18.91
N ARG A 658 7.61 2.87 -19.57
CA ARG A 658 8.03 4.22 -19.96
C ARG A 658 8.14 5.15 -18.74
N ASP A 659 9.14 6.03 -18.71
CA ASP A 659 9.20 7.11 -17.72
C ASP A 659 8.18 8.21 -18.02
N GLN A 660 7.89 8.46 -19.28
CA GLN A 660 6.93 9.48 -19.75
C GLN A 660 5.84 8.87 -20.62
N ALA A 661 4.67 9.54 -20.64
CA ALA A 661 3.58 9.16 -21.54
C ALA A 661 4.05 9.11 -22.98
N GLY A 662 3.66 8.05 -23.70
CA GLY A 662 4.08 7.86 -25.09
C GLY A 662 3.66 6.53 -25.66
N ARG A 663 4.03 6.26 -26.92
CA ARG A 663 3.72 5.02 -27.64
C ARG A 663 4.84 4.61 -28.59
N GLY A 664 4.80 3.35 -29.05
CA GLY A 664 5.75 2.78 -30.00
C GLY A 664 6.93 2.12 -29.31
N SER A 665 8.09 2.02 -30.01
CA SER A 665 9.30 1.38 -29.49
C SER A 665 9.85 2.08 -28.24
N PHE A 666 10.56 1.34 -27.42
CA PHE A 666 11.29 1.85 -26.26
C PHE A 666 12.72 2.32 -26.59
N ASP A 667 13.22 2.05 -27.79
CA ASP A 667 14.64 2.26 -28.19
C ASP A 667 15.15 3.71 -28.01
N ASP A 668 14.29 4.71 -28.17
CA ASP A 668 14.67 6.13 -28.16
C ASP A 668 14.07 6.91 -26.97
N VAL A 669 13.56 6.22 -25.95
CA VAL A 669 12.90 6.86 -24.78
C VAL A 669 13.45 6.28 -23.47
N ILE A 670 13.39 7.07 -22.41
CA ILE A 670 13.73 6.60 -21.08
C ILE A 670 12.66 5.61 -20.61
N HIS A 671 13.11 4.43 -20.21
CA HIS A 671 12.26 3.33 -19.77
C HIS A 671 12.98 2.46 -18.74
N THR A 672 12.23 1.65 -18.01
CA THR A 672 12.77 0.59 -17.16
C THR A 672 13.02 -0.65 -18.01
N ASP A 673 13.94 -1.50 -17.55
CA ASP A 673 14.16 -2.80 -18.19
C ASP A 673 12.99 -3.75 -17.93
N GLU A 674 12.79 -4.73 -18.84
CA GLU A 674 12.07 -5.94 -18.48
C GLU A 674 13.02 -6.85 -17.68
N TYR A 675 12.51 -7.55 -16.68
CA TYR A 675 13.36 -8.42 -15.87
C TYR A 675 12.63 -9.65 -15.35
N THR A 676 13.41 -10.71 -15.09
CA THR A 676 12.92 -11.98 -14.54
C THR A 676 13.76 -12.39 -13.35
N THR A 677 13.15 -12.51 -12.19
CA THR A 677 13.81 -13.00 -10.97
C THR A 677 13.39 -14.43 -10.62
N LEU A 678 14.32 -15.17 -10.03
CA LEU A 678 14.12 -16.50 -9.47
C LEU A 678 14.33 -16.46 -7.97
N ASP A 679 13.33 -16.88 -7.19
CA ASP A 679 13.40 -16.97 -5.72
C ASP A 679 13.28 -18.41 -5.26
N LEU A 680 14.00 -18.77 -4.19
CA LEU A 680 13.98 -20.09 -3.56
C LEU A 680 13.67 -19.97 -2.07
N SER A 681 12.90 -20.93 -1.54
CA SER A 681 12.66 -21.07 -0.09
C SER A 681 12.64 -22.54 0.31
N LEU A 682 13.29 -22.83 1.43
CA LEU A 682 13.32 -24.15 2.04
C LEU A 682 12.97 -24.02 3.52
N LEU A 683 11.91 -24.69 3.96
CA LEU A 683 11.45 -24.72 5.34
C LEU A 683 11.62 -26.13 5.91
N TRP A 684 12.09 -26.20 7.14
CA TRP A 684 12.23 -27.44 7.88
C TRP A 684 11.63 -27.30 9.28
N ARG A 685 10.66 -28.16 9.60
CA ARG A 685 9.98 -28.24 10.90
C ARG A 685 10.39 -29.54 11.61
N PRO A 686 11.50 -29.56 12.36
CA PRO A 686 11.91 -30.76 13.11
C PRO A 686 10.86 -31.18 14.16
N SER A 687 10.14 -30.22 14.72
CA SER A 687 8.97 -30.40 15.58
C SER A 687 8.02 -29.20 15.43
N ASP A 688 6.83 -29.27 16.02
CA ASP A 688 5.82 -28.20 16.01
C ASP A 688 6.33 -26.90 16.64
N ALA A 689 7.30 -26.97 17.55
CA ALA A 689 7.90 -25.82 18.23
C ALA A 689 9.00 -25.13 17.40
N TRP A 690 9.59 -25.77 16.39
CA TRP A 690 10.74 -25.24 15.68
C TRP A 690 10.50 -25.14 14.17
N LEU A 691 10.82 -23.97 13.62
CA LEU A 691 10.93 -23.74 12.19
C LEU A 691 12.33 -23.22 11.88
N VAL A 692 12.98 -23.84 10.91
CA VAL A 692 14.22 -23.37 10.30
C VAL A 692 13.94 -23.09 8.83
N GLN A 693 14.25 -21.92 8.35
CA GLN A 693 14.02 -21.50 6.97
C GLN A 693 15.28 -20.93 6.36
N PHE A 694 15.50 -21.24 5.09
CA PHE A 694 16.53 -20.65 4.26
C PHE A 694 15.89 -20.16 2.97
N THR A 695 16.13 -18.90 2.63
CA THR A 695 15.62 -18.28 1.41
C THR A 695 16.73 -17.64 0.60
N VAL A 696 16.58 -17.65 -0.70
CA VAL A 696 17.43 -16.91 -1.63
C VAL A 696 16.54 -16.13 -2.57
N ASP A 697 16.57 -14.83 -2.48
CA ASP A 697 15.89 -13.93 -3.40
C ASP A 697 16.83 -13.60 -4.57
N ASN A 698 16.27 -13.45 -5.77
CA ASN A 698 17.03 -13.13 -6.99
C ASN A 698 18.26 -14.06 -7.20
N VAL A 699 18.02 -15.37 -7.25
CA VAL A 699 19.07 -16.41 -7.37
C VAL A 699 19.98 -16.19 -8.58
N THR A 700 19.41 -15.68 -9.66
CA THR A 700 20.10 -15.46 -10.95
C THR A 700 20.98 -14.21 -10.94
N GLU A 701 20.88 -13.38 -9.88
CA GLU A 701 21.58 -12.09 -9.83
C GLU A 701 21.20 -11.18 -11.00
N GLU A 702 19.90 -11.16 -11.31
CA GLU A 702 19.36 -10.27 -12.32
C GLU A 702 19.59 -8.82 -11.94
N GLU A 703 20.17 -8.03 -12.81
CA GLU A 703 20.43 -6.60 -12.67
C GLU A 703 19.61 -5.85 -13.72
N ALA A 704 18.70 -4.98 -13.26
CA ALA A 704 17.78 -4.26 -14.13
C ALA A 704 17.48 -2.87 -13.61
N ILE A 705 17.28 -1.91 -14.49
CA ILE A 705 16.73 -0.60 -14.15
C ILE A 705 15.24 -0.75 -13.86
N VAL A 706 14.82 -0.63 -12.62
CA VAL A 706 13.42 -0.77 -12.21
C VAL A 706 12.69 0.56 -12.05
N SER A 707 13.42 1.68 -12.06
CA SER A 707 12.88 3.04 -12.01
C SER A 707 13.92 4.07 -12.47
N TRP A 708 13.46 5.18 -13.06
CA TRP A 708 14.24 6.40 -13.28
C TRP A 708 13.85 7.52 -12.31
N ARG A 709 12.93 7.23 -11.39
CA ARG A 709 12.41 8.17 -10.39
C ARG A 709 12.81 7.76 -8.98
N PRO A 710 13.09 8.73 -8.07
CA PRO A 710 12.98 10.19 -8.27
C PRO A 710 14.00 10.82 -9.23
N PHE A 711 15.29 10.43 -9.20
CA PHE A 711 16.35 10.99 -10.05
C PHE A 711 17.28 9.88 -10.57
N GLY A 712 17.31 9.62 -11.88
CA GLY A 712 18.23 8.69 -12.52
C GLY A 712 17.89 7.20 -12.35
N ALA A 713 18.72 6.34 -12.95
CA ALA A 713 18.54 4.89 -12.97
C ALA A 713 18.69 4.25 -11.59
N ARG A 714 17.79 3.34 -11.24
CA ARG A 714 17.77 2.63 -9.94
C ARG A 714 17.73 1.12 -10.16
N PRO A 715 18.60 0.34 -9.48
CA PRO A 715 18.63 -1.11 -9.60
C PRO A 715 17.47 -1.78 -8.84
N ASN A 716 17.13 -2.99 -9.26
CA ASN A 716 16.41 -3.94 -8.43
C ASN A 716 17.31 -4.43 -7.26
N SER A 717 16.70 -5.13 -6.28
CA SER A 717 17.47 -5.76 -5.20
C SER A 717 18.40 -6.85 -5.76
N PRO A 718 19.67 -6.91 -5.35
CA PRO A 718 20.58 -7.97 -5.72
C PRO A 718 20.18 -9.30 -5.05
N ARG A 719 21.00 -10.36 -5.24
CA ARG A 719 20.77 -11.65 -4.59
C ARG A 719 20.93 -11.55 -3.07
N LEU A 720 19.84 -11.88 -2.34
CA LEU A 720 19.80 -11.88 -0.88
C LEU A 720 19.65 -13.30 -0.34
N TYR A 721 20.61 -13.75 0.47
CA TYR A 721 20.54 -14.98 1.23
C TYR A 721 20.04 -14.69 2.64
N ARG A 722 19.02 -15.41 3.10
CA ARG A 722 18.48 -15.25 4.46
C ARG A 722 18.33 -16.61 5.13
N GLY A 723 18.77 -16.69 6.38
CA GLY A 723 18.51 -17.80 7.27
C GLY A 723 17.65 -17.34 8.44
N ARG A 724 16.66 -18.15 8.83
CA ARG A 724 15.72 -17.85 9.90
C ARG A 724 15.50 -19.03 10.80
N VAL A 725 15.36 -18.79 12.08
CA VAL A 725 14.98 -19.80 13.09
C VAL A 725 13.88 -19.23 13.96
N ARG A 726 12.73 -19.93 14.02
CA ARG A 726 11.62 -19.60 14.93
C ARG A 726 11.45 -20.71 15.97
N TYR A 727 11.28 -20.31 17.22
CA TYR A 727 10.85 -21.17 18.31
C TYR A 727 9.49 -20.69 18.83
N THR A 728 8.50 -21.58 18.79
CA THR A 728 7.13 -21.35 19.29
C THR A 728 6.93 -22.11 20.59
N PHE A 729 6.30 -21.48 21.60
CA PHE A 729 6.10 -22.05 22.94
C PHE A 729 4.71 -21.75 23.49
#